data_d20f056a4939dd9c4aa8fc04f9f28bae
#
_entry.id   d20f056a4939dd9c4aa8fc04f9f28bae
#
_cell.length_a   1.000
_cell.length_b   1.000
_cell.length_c   1.000
_cell.angle_alpha   90.00
_cell.angle_beta   90.00
_cell.angle_gamma   90.00
#
_symmetry.space_group_name_H-M   'P 1'
#
loop_
_entity.id
_entity.type
_entity.pdbx_description
1 polymer ?
#
loop_
_entity_poly.entity_id
_entity_poly.type
_entity_poly.pdbx_seq_one_letter_code
_entity_poly.pdbx_strand_id
1 'polypeptide(L)'
;MKNKKWYVISTFVLGCIVMNFAGRILSDRLQLPLWLDSFGTVTAAYVLGPFCGAMVGMTVNLTYGILYSWTNMFCVLVSAMVGITTGICVKKGFLKNLYGVLSTSFLVAVLSVTLSVPFNYLYCDGSTQNIWGDGVIESMEKVGFNSFFSHCMGQFYLDFLDKVITIVLVCSLIKLLQKKIVSNRQHTLLMMFLCILTLGVIRGETVTAKTVTEQEDYSSYLQTVYGRENGIPGGCANDIVQTKDGVLWIGTYGGLYRYNGTKFQWINEYESIKTVNCLYTDEEGRLWVGTNDSGLSIFINDTVANVITEKQGLASDSVRCITQCADGNYYVGTAGALSIVTLAGGLNVKKTMEDIVYVKSMDADANGTVAAVTDDGKLYFIRQGKIMDIVEPSEGADFSCCKFDENGLLYAGTSQNEILCYGCDTGEWKYRETKGCEELSNIKSLYFLDNGAMFVCADNGVGYFVEQTDFKMINTDTFNSSIDHMLMDYQGNLWFTSSRLGVLRLCKSVFTSLQTGAIQENQVVNSVTKWQNRFYIGTDSGLEVMDEETGEEYTDDVTETLAGTRIRCIRTDSCGNLWICTTGKGIYEITAKGETFVYDNASGANGNKYRTVEELKNGTILAAGDAGLTFIRDGEITKVTGESDGLTVPKILCVLEQEDGTIFAGTDGNGIAVIKNGKVEDVYNKEDGLSSEVILRMVKNEDGGVFIVTSNGICYMDTEGKIR
;
A
#
# COMPACT_ATOMS: atom_id res chain seq x y z
N MET A 1 -0.56 -58.42 -15.36
CA MET A 1 0.25 -57.39 -16.05
C MET A 1 -0.49 -56.11 -16.42
N LYS A 2 -1.82 -56.11 -16.74
CA LYS A 2 -2.60 -54.87 -17.01
C LYS A 2 -2.66 -53.89 -15.84
N ASN A 3 -2.84 -54.34 -14.61
CA ASN A 3 -2.96 -53.46 -13.44
C ASN A 3 -1.67 -52.66 -13.10
N LYS A 4 -0.47 -53.23 -13.34
CA LYS A 4 0.79 -52.51 -13.10
C LYS A 4 1.01 -51.29 -14.00
N LYS A 5 0.46 -51.29 -15.23
CA LYS A 5 0.54 -50.12 -16.14
C LYS A 5 -0.29 -48.94 -15.68
N TRP A 6 -1.45 -49.20 -15.09
CA TRP A 6 -2.34 -48.13 -14.63
C TRP A 6 -1.75 -47.39 -13.42
N TYR A 7 -1.16 -48.09 -12.46
CA TYR A 7 -0.52 -47.46 -11.30
C TYR A 7 0.62 -46.51 -11.73
N VAL A 8 1.44 -46.93 -12.69
CA VAL A 8 2.54 -46.09 -13.18
C VAL A 8 2.03 -44.83 -13.88
N ILE A 9 0.99 -44.94 -14.69
CA ILE A 9 0.36 -43.77 -15.36
C ILE A 9 -0.26 -42.82 -14.34
N SER A 10 -1.02 -43.33 -13.36
CA SER A 10 -1.67 -42.52 -12.32
C SER A 10 -0.63 -41.78 -11.47
N THR A 11 0.45 -42.47 -11.05
CA THR A 11 1.53 -41.83 -10.28
C THR A 11 2.22 -40.75 -11.09
N PHE A 12 2.45 -40.96 -12.38
CA PHE A 12 3.05 -39.98 -13.27
C PHE A 12 2.14 -38.74 -13.44
N VAL A 13 0.85 -38.95 -13.64
CA VAL A 13 -0.16 -37.87 -13.73
C VAL A 13 -0.20 -37.06 -12.43
N LEU A 14 -0.19 -37.72 -11.28
CA LEU A 14 -0.15 -37.07 -9.98
C LEU A 14 1.14 -36.22 -9.82
N GLY A 15 2.30 -36.76 -10.21
CA GLY A 15 3.56 -36.03 -10.21
C GLY A 15 3.50 -34.76 -11.10
N CYS A 16 2.87 -34.87 -12.28
CA CYS A 16 2.68 -33.71 -13.17
C CYS A 16 1.75 -32.65 -12.58
N ILE A 17 0.73 -33.06 -11.83
CA ILE A 17 -0.16 -32.13 -11.11
C ILE A 17 0.64 -31.37 -10.04
N VAL A 18 1.41 -32.08 -9.23
CA VAL A 18 2.28 -31.48 -8.18
C VAL A 18 3.29 -30.51 -8.80
N MET A 19 3.87 -30.85 -9.97
CA MET A 19 4.82 -29.96 -10.68
C MET A 19 4.17 -28.63 -11.09
N ASN A 20 2.91 -28.62 -11.51
CA ASN A 20 2.19 -27.39 -11.84
C ASN A 20 1.98 -26.51 -10.60
N PHE A 21 1.56 -27.13 -9.48
CA PHE A 21 1.41 -26.39 -8.22
C PHE A 21 2.73 -25.78 -7.75
N ALA A 22 3.80 -26.59 -7.78
CA ALA A 22 5.13 -26.12 -7.38
C ALA A 22 5.65 -24.99 -8.30
N GLY A 23 5.42 -25.10 -9.61
CA GLY A 23 5.80 -24.08 -10.59
C GLY A 23 5.09 -22.75 -10.33
N ARG A 24 3.77 -22.78 -10.07
CA ARG A 24 2.98 -21.57 -9.76
C ARG A 24 3.44 -20.92 -8.46
N ILE A 25 3.59 -21.68 -7.38
CA ILE A 25 4.09 -21.16 -6.10
C ILE A 25 5.47 -20.52 -6.27
N LEU A 26 6.35 -21.14 -7.07
CA LEU A 26 7.68 -20.57 -7.35
C LEU A 26 7.59 -19.26 -8.12
N SER A 27 6.73 -19.20 -9.13
CA SER A 27 6.52 -18.00 -9.94
C SER A 27 5.95 -16.84 -9.11
N ASP A 28 4.94 -17.12 -8.29
CA ASP A 28 4.29 -16.13 -7.44
C ASP A 28 5.27 -15.58 -6.38
N ARG A 29 6.07 -16.47 -5.75
CA ARG A 29 7.06 -16.04 -4.75
C ARG A 29 8.23 -15.24 -5.31
N LEU A 30 8.68 -15.54 -6.53
CA LEU A 30 9.80 -14.85 -7.17
C LEU A 30 9.35 -13.71 -8.07
N GLN A 31 8.06 -13.40 -8.14
CA GLN A 31 7.45 -12.38 -9.01
C GLN A 31 7.95 -12.44 -10.45
N LEU A 32 8.01 -13.66 -11.00
CA LEU A 32 8.54 -13.89 -12.34
C LEU A 32 7.56 -13.39 -13.42
N PRO A 33 8.06 -12.97 -14.61
CA PRO A 33 7.21 -12.67 -15.77
C PRO A 33 6.70 -13.97 -16.44
N LEU A 34 6.30 -14.96 -15.66
CA LEU A 34 5.93 -16.31 -16.06
C LEU A 34 4.88 -16.85 -15.09
N TRP A 35 4.09 -17.82 -15.54
CA TRP A 35 3.15 -18.53 -14.66
C TRP A 35 3.72 -19.86 -14.13
N LEU A 36 4.54 -20.56 -14.92
CA LEU A 36 5.11 -21.90 -14.67
C LEU A 36 4.09 -22.97 -14.24
N ASP A 37 2.81 -22.69 -14.34
CA ASP A 37 1.68 -23.52 -13.95
C ASP A 37 1.36 -24.62 -14.98
N SER A 38 2.02 -24.59 -16.11
CA SER A 38 1.80 -25.51 -17.25
C SER A 38 2.93 -26.53 -17.44
N PHE A 39 3.95 -26.55 -16.58
CA PHE A 39 5.11 -27.44 -16.71
C PHE A 39 4.74 -28.91 -16.67
N GLY A 40 3.91 -29.34 -15.72
CA GLY A 40 3.37 -30.69 -15.64
C GLY A 40 2.39 -31.00 -16.77
N THR A 41 1.58 -30.03 -17.21
CA THR A 41 0.66 -30.16 -18.35
C THR A 41 1.41 -30.49 -19.62
N VAL A 42 2.48 -29.75 -19.94
CA VAL A 42 3.37 -29.95 -21.10
C VAL A 42 4.10 -31.28 -20.99
N THR A 43 4.60 -31.63 -19.80
CA THR A 43 5.27 -32.93 -19.55
C THR A 43 4.32 -34.10 -19.77
N ALA A 44 3.11 -34.06 -19.23
CA ALA A 44 2.11 -35.11 -19.44
C ALA A 44 1.69 -35.20 -20.92
N ALA A 45 1.52 -34.05 -21.59
CA ALA A 45 1.20 -34.00 -23.03
C ALA A 45 2.32 -34.62 -23.89
N TYR A 46 3.58 -34.37 -23.53
CA TYR A 46 4.74 -34.89 -24.23
C TYR A 46 4.88 -36.42 -24.07
N VAL A 47 4.76 -36.93 -22.85
CA VAL A 47 5.02 -38.35 -22.50
C VAL A 47 3.81 -39.25 -22.73
N LEU A 48 2.62 -38.80 -22.31
CA LEU A 48 1.38 -39.61 -22.32
C LEU A 48 0.40 -39.22 -23.44
N GLY A 49 0.62 -38.06 -24.07
CA GLY A 49 -0.17 -37.56 -25.17
C GLY A 49 -1.22 -36.52 -24.79
N PRO A 50 -1.94 -35.95 -25.79
CA PRO A 50 -2.76 -34.74 -25.62
C PRO A 50 -3.88 -34.88 -24.57
N PHE A 51 -4.51 -36.04 -24.48
CA PHE A 51 -5.60 -36.26 -23.53
C PHE A 51 -5.11 -36.20 -22.05
N CYS A 52 -3.98 -36.83 -21.75
CA CYS A 52 -3.42 -36.81 -20.40
C CYS A 52 -2.90 -35.42 -20.04
N GLY A 53 -2.32 -34.69 -21.00
CA GLY A 53 -1.95 -33.28 -20.80
C GLY A 53 -3.14 -32.40 -20.46
N ALA A 54 -4.25 -32.54 -21.22
CA ALA A 54 -5.49 -31.83 -20.93
C ALA A 54 -6.03 -32.12 -19.53
N MET A 55 -6.08 -33.39 -19.14
CA MET A 55 -6.56 -33.82 -17.84
C MET A 55 -5.73 -33.21 -16.68
N VAL A 56 -4.39 -33.18 -16.79
CA VAL A 56 -3.52 -32.57 -15.78
C VAL A 56 -3.82 -31.08 -15.66
N GLY A 57 -3.85 -30.33 -16.76
CA GLY A 57 -4.11 -28.89 -16.73
C GLY A 57 -5.51 -28.55 -16.17
N MET A 58 -6.53 -29.29 -16.62
CA MET A 58 -7.91 -29.11 -16.10
C MET A 58 -8.00 -29.35 -14.60
N THR A 59 -7.39 -30.43 -14.10
CA THR A 59 -7.43 -30.79 -12.67
C THR A 59 -6.78 -29.70 -11.83
N VAL A 60 -5.65 -29.15 -12.24
CA VAL A 60 -4.95 -28.10 -11.50
C VAL A 60 -5.81 -26.84 -11.39
N ASN A 61 -6.30 -26.30 -12.52
CA ASN A 61 -7.10 -25.08 -12.50
C ASN A 61 -8.47 -25.26 -11.86
N LEU A 62 -9.07 -26.46 -11.95
CA LEU A 62 -10.29 -26.77 -11.22
C LEU A 62 -10.03 -26.75 -9.69
N THR A 63 -8.92 -27.32 -9.24
CA THR A 63 -8.53 -27.30 -7.83
C THR A 63 -8.28 -25.88 -7.34
N TYR A 64 -7.57 -25.05 -8.12
CA TYR A 64 -7.38 -23.63 -7.80
C TYR A 64 -8.71 -22.86 -7.78
N GLY A 65 -9.61 -23.15 -8.71
CA GLY A 65 -10.94 -22.54 -8.77
C GLY A 65 -11.79 -22.82 -7.53
N ILE A 66 -11.65 -24.01 -6.96
CA ILE A 66 -12.39 -24.41 -5.76
C ILE A 66 -11.75 -23.88 -4.48
N LEU A 67 -10.40 -23.87 -4.40
CA LEU A 67 -9.68 -23.58 -3.14
C LEU A 67 -9.32 -22.10 -2.96
N TYR A 68 -9.08 -21.34 -4.05
CA TYR A 68 -8.53 -19.98 -3.95
C TYR A 68 -9.40 -18.90 -4.62
N SER A 69 -9.77 -19.07 -5.90
CA SER A 69 -10.56 -18.07 -6.63
C SER A 69 -11.36 -18.69 -7.76
N TRP A 70 -12.67 -18.45 -7.77
CA TRP A 70 -13.59 -18.95 -8.81
C TRP A 70 -13.20 -18.53 -10.24
N THR A 71 -12.45 -17.45 -10.41
CA THR A 71 -11.94 -16.96 -11.71
C THR A 71 -11.04 -17.99 -12.38
N ASN A 72 -10.29 -18.81 -11.62
CA ASN A 72 -9.49 -19.91 -12.17
C ASN A 72 -10.32 -21.01 -12.84
N MET A 73 -11.63 -21.07 -12.61
CA MET A 73 -12.50 -22.03 -13.33
C MET A 73 -12.56 -21.75 -14.82
N PHE A 74 -12.45 -20.50 -15.26
CA PHE A 74 -12.37 -20.16 -16.68
C PHE A 74 -11.07 -20.64 -17.31
N CYS A 75 -9.98 -20.66 -16.55
CA CYS A 75 -8.67 -21.14 -16.98
C CYS A 75 -8.62 -22.67 -17.18
N VAL A 76 -9.64 -23.43 -16.75
CA VAL A 76 -9.74 -24.87 -16.98
C VAL A 76 -9.74 -25.18 -18.49
N LEU A 77 -10.52 -24.40 -19.29
CA LEU A 77 -10.57 -24.57 -20.74
C LEU A 77 -9.23 -24.18 -21.41
N VAL A 78 -8.61 -23.11 -20.93
CA VAL A 78 -7.29 -22.67 -21.42
C VAL A 78 -6.25 -23.77 -21.23
N SER A 79 -6.15 -24.34 -20.03
CA SER A 79 -5.20 -25.41 -19.71
C SER A 79 -5.48 -26.72 -20.47
N ALA A 80 -6.74 -27.04 -20.73
CA ALA A 80 -7.09 -28.16 -21.60
C ALA A 80 -6.55 -27.96 -23.01
N MET A 81 -6.72 -26.75 -23.57
CA MET A 81 -6.22 -26.40 -24.91
C MET A 81 -4.70 -26.41 -24.98
N VAL A 82 -3.99 -25.93 -23.94
CA VAL A 82 -2.53 -26.02 -23.81
C VAL A 82 -2.07 -27.49 -23.91
N GLY A 83 -2.69 -28.38 -23.13
CA GLY A 83 -2.35 -29.81 -23.12
C GLY A 83 -2.64 -30.50 -24.45
N ILE A 84 -3.80 -30.23 -25.07
CA ILE A 84 -4.18 -30.83 -26.36
C ILE A 84 -3.25 -30.34 -27.47
N THR A 85 -3.06 -29.03 -27.59
CA THR A 85 -2.27 -28.43 -28.67
C THR A 85 -0.81 -28.88 -28.58
N THR A 86 -0.21 -28.81 -27.40
CA THR A 86 1.16 -29.30 -27.19
C THR A 86 1.28 -30.77 -27.53
N GLY A 87 0.38 -31.62 -27.07
CA GLY A 87 0.42 -33.05 -27.35
C GLY A 87 0.23 -33.40 -28.82
N ILE A 88 -0.57 -32.63 -29.58
CA ILE A 88 -0.69 -32.79 -31.04
C ILE A 88 0.63 -32.37 -31.73
N CYS A 89 1.22 -31.24 -31.32
CA CYS A 89 2.50 -30.76 -31.85
C CYS A 89 3.65 -31.75 -31.59
N VAL A 90 3.68 -32.38 -30.42
CA VAL A 90 4.60 -33.47 -30.09
C VAL A 90 4.42 -34.65 -31.06
N LYS A 91 3.18 -35.13 -31.24
CA LYS A 91 2.90 -36.25 -32.18
C LYS A 91 3.27 -35.94 -33.62
N LYS A 92 3.12 -34.69 -34.06
CA LYS A 92 3.52 -34.23 -35.39
C LYS A 92 5.03 -33.95 -35.52
N GLY A 93 5.80 -34.06 -34.42
CA GLY A 93 7.25 -33.89 -34.40
C GLY A 93 7.72 -32.42 -34.40
N PHE A 94 6.86 -31.46 -34.16
CA PHE A 94 7.20 -30.02 -34.13
C PHE A 94 8.26 -29.71 -33.06
N LEU A 95 8.22 -30.35 -31.91
CA LEU A 95 9.13 -30.08 -30.77
C LEU A 95 10.55 -30.70 -30.95
N LYS A 96 10.89 -31.17 -32.15
CA LYS A 96 12.24 -31.72 -32.45
C LYS A 96 13.30 -30.65 -32.73
N ASN A 97 12.91 -29.45 -33.14
CA ASN A 97 13.78 -28.34 -33.47
C ASN A 97 13.28 -27.02 -32.85
N LEU A 98 14.14 -26.01 -32.79
CA LEU A 98 13.84 -24.72 -32.15
C LEU A 98 12.67 -23.99 -32.82
N TYR A 99 12.60 -24.00 -34.16
CA TYR A 99 11.52 -23.36 -34.90
C TYR A 99 10.16 -23.98 -34.56
N GLY A 100 10.09 -25.28 -34.42
CA GLY A 100 8.88 -25.99 -34.00
C GLY A 100 8.48 -25.71 -32.54
N VAL A 101 9.47 -25.54 -31.65
CA VAL A 101 9.24 -25.10 -30.27
C VAL A 101 8.63 -23.70 -30.26
N LEU A 102 9.24 -22.72 -30.94
CA LEU A 102 8.75 -21.36 -31.04
C LEU A 102 7.35 -21.29 -31.67
N SER A 103 7.12 -22.03 -32.79
CA SER A 103 5.83 -22.10 -33.46
C SER A 103 4.75 -22.70 -32.55
N THR A 104 5.08 -23.74 -31.78
CA THR A 104 4.18 -24.37 -30.84
C THR A 104 3.84 -23.40 -29.69
N SER A 105 4.85 -22.71 -29.12
CA SER A 105 4.67 -21.70 -28.06
C SER A 105 3.78 -20.54 -28.53
N PHE A 106 4.05 -20.05 -29.75
CA PHE A 106 3.23 -18.99 -30.36
C PHE A 106 1.77 -19.41 -30.53
N LEU A 107 1.54 -20.61 -31.10
CA LEU A 107 0.20 -21.13 -31.30
C LEU A 107 -0.56 -21.31 -29.98
N VAL A 108 0.12 -21.85 -28.97
CA VAL A 108 -0.45 -22.03 -27.63
C VAL A 108 -0.78 -20.69 -26.99
N ALA A 109 0.12 -19.70 -27.07
CA ALA A 109 -0.10 -18.37 -26.53
C ALA A 109 -1.27 -17.65 -27.20
N VAL A 110 -1.39 -17.69 -28.52
CA VAL A 110 -2.54 -17.12 -29.25
C VAL A 110 -3.85 -17.76 -28.82
N LEU A 111 -3.91 -19.07 -28.71
CA LEU A 111 -5.10 -19.79 -28.26
C LEU A 111 -5.43 -19.46 -26.80
N SER A 112 -4.43 -19.34 -25.93
CA SER A 112 -4.59 -18.96 -24.53
C SER A 112 -5.19 -17.56 -24.42
N VAL A 113 -4.60 -16.56 -25.08
CA VAL A 113 -5.10 -15.17 -25.12
C VAL A 113 -6.54 -15.08 -25.63
N THR A 114 -6.83 -15.77 -26.74
CA THR A 114 -8.16 -15.77 -27.34
C THR A 114 -9.24 -16.27 -26.37
N LEU A 115 -8.89 -17.21 -25.49
CA LEU A 115 -9.82 -17.76 -24.50
C LEU A 115 -9.82 -16.97 -23.17
N SER A 116 -8.67 -16.48 -22.72
CA SER A 116 -8.55 -15.84 -21.39
C SER A 116 -8.91 -14.35 -21.38
N VAL A 117 -8.48 -13.58 -22.39
CA VAL A 117 -8.66 -12.12 -22.38
C VAL A 117 -10.12 -11.67 -22.33
N PRO A 118 -11.08 -12.26 -23.07
CA PRO A 118 -12.46 -11.84 -22.95
C PRO A 118 -13.03 -11.99 -21.53
N PHE A 119 -12.63 -13.05 -20.81
CA PHE A 119 -13.05 -13.27 -19.43
C PHE A 119 -12.34 -12.33 -18.47
N ASN A 120 -11.02 -12.15 -18.60
CA ASN A 120 -10.27 -11.22 -17.76
C ASN A 120 -10.77 -9.78 -17.93
N TYR A 121 -11.07 -9.38 -19.16
CA TYR A 121 -11.59 -8.05 -19.46
C TYR A 121 -12.99 -7.79 -18.88
N LEU A 122 -13.85 -8.81 -18.86
CA LEU A 122 -15.22 -8.68 -18.36
C LEU A 122 -15.37 -8.90 -16.84
N TYR A 123 -14.49 -9.65 -16.21
CA TYR A 123 -14.66 -10.10 -14.83
C TYR A 123 -13.50 -9.80 -13.87
N CYS A 124 -12.36 -9.30 -14.39
CA CYS A 124 -11.14 -9.01 -13.62
C CYS A 124 -10.57 -7.62 -13.94
N ASP A 125 -11.42 -6.67 -14.37
CA ASP A 125 -11.04 -5.31 -14.77
C ASP A 125 -9.86 -5.25 -15.75
N GLY A 126 -9.67 -6.33 -16.53
CA GLY A 126 -8.60 -6.45 -17.51
C GLY A 126 -7.22 -6.75 -16.96
N SER A 127 -6.99 -6.76 -15.66
CA SER A 127 -5.68 -7.07 -15.07
C SER A 127 -5.24 -8.48 -15.43
N THR A 128 -3.94 -8.64 -15.77
CA THR A 128 -3.32 -9.95 -15.93
C THR A 128 -2.99 -10.62 -14.61
N GLN A 129 -3.13 -9.90 -13.47
CA GLN A 129 -2.69 -10.33 -12.14
C GLN A 129 -1.18 -10.64 -12.08
N ASN A 130 -0.39 -10.04 -12.97
CA ASN A 130 1.06 -10.13 -13.00
C ASN A 130 1.65 -8.77 -13.37
N ILE A 131 2.53 -8.24 -12.51
CA ILE A 131 3.12 -6.89 -12.63
C ILE A 131 3.74 -6.64 -14.01
N TRP A 132 4.36 -7.65 -14.62
CA TRP A 132 4.99 -7.52 -15.93
C TRP A 132 3.98 -7.41 -17.07
N GLY A 133 2.88 -8.17 -17.00
CA GLY A 133 1.80 -8.10 -18.00
C GLY A 133 1.06 -6.78 -17.90
N ASP A 134 0.74 -6.36 -16.69
CA ASP A 134 0.05 -5.10 -16.43
C ASP A 134 0.92 -3.90 -16.84
N GLY A 135 2.25 -3.97 -16.65
CA GLY A 135 3.20 -2.97 -17.15
C GLY A 135 3.24 -2.84 -18.68
N VAL A 136 3.06 -3.96 -19.42
CA VAL A 136 2.89 -3.92 -20.88
C VAL A 136 1.58 -3.27 -21.27
N ILE A 137 0.48 -3.57 -20.58
CA ILE A 137 -0.83 -2.95 -20.82
C ILE A 137 -0.74 -1.43 -20.65
N GLU A 138 -0.23 -0.97 -19.51
CA GLU A 138 -0.07 0.45 -19.21
C GLU A 138 0.80 1.17 -20.24
N SER A 139 1.92 0.54 -20.65
CA SER A 139 2.81 1.10 -21.66
C SER A 139 2.13 1.25 -23.03
N MET A 140 1.31 0.27 -23.42
CA MET A 140 0.57 0.29 -24.69
C MET A 140 -0.55 1.35 -24.68
N GLU A 141 -1.26 1.49 -23.55
CA GLU A 141 -2.31 2.50 -23.39
C GLU A 141 -1.73 3.92 -23.39
N LYS A 142 -0.56 4.14 -22.76
CA LYS A 142 0.18 5.42 -22.82
C LYS A 142 0.59 5.82 -24.24
N VAL A 143 0.83 4.87 -25.12
CA VAL A 143 1.14 5.14 -26.55
C VAL A 143 -0.14 5.34 -27.37
N GLY A 144 -1.34 5.18 -26.77
CA GLY A 144 -2.62 5.46 -27.43
C GLY A 144 -3.28 4.25 -28.11
N PHE A 145 -2.86 3.02 -27.77
CA PHE A 145 -3.55 1.83 -28.27
C PHE A 145 -4.89 1.62 -27.54
N ASN A 146 -5.84 0.99 -28.23
CA ASN A 146 -7.13 0.63 -27.64
C ASN A 146 -6.94 -0.31 -26.45
N SER A 147 -7.67 -0.09 -25.35
CA SER A 147 -7.56 -0.83 -24.09
C SER A 147 -7.67 -2.34 -24.29
N PHE A 148 -8.66 -2.83 -25.02
CA PHE A 148 -8.82 -4.27 -25.31
C PHE A 148 -7.59 -4.86 -26.03
N PHE A 149 -7.01 -4.12 -26.99
CA PHE A 149 -5.80 -4.57 -27.68
C PHE A 149 -4.58 -4.57 -26.76
N SER A 150 -4.46 -3.57 -25.88
CA SER A 150 -3.39 -3.51 -24.88
C SER A 150 -3.44 -4.72 -23.93
N HIS A 151 -4.63 -5.10 -23.48
CA HIS A 151 -4.84 -6.30 -22.67
C HIS A 151 -4.49 -7.60 -23.42
N CYS A 152 -4.83 -7.70 -24.70
CA CYS A 152 -4.40 -8.83 -25.53
C CYS A 152 -2.86 -8.93 -25.61
N MET A 153 -2.17 -7.81 -25.73
CA MET A 153 -0.72 -7.78 -25.83
C MET A 153 -0.03 -8.08 -24.50
N GLY A 154 -0.53 -7.56 -23.38
CA GLY A 154 -0.01 -7.86 -22.05
C GLY A 154 -0.13 -9.35 -21.71
N GLN A 155 -1.30 -9.93 -21.93
CA GLN A 155 -1.52 -11.37 -21.73
C GLN A 155 -0.67 -12.21 -22.71
N PHE A 156 -0.56 -11.80 -23.97
CA PHE A 156 0.26 -12.49 -24.96
C PHE A 156 1.73 -12.50 -24.59
N TYR A 157 2.26 -11.39 -24.08
CA TYR A 157 3.65 -11.31 -23.63
C TYR A 157 3.95 -12.35 -22.55
N LEU A 158 3.10 -12.44 -21.52
CA LEU A 158 3.26 -13.42 -20.45
C LEU A 158 3.12 -14.86 -20.94
N ASP A 159 2.04 -15.16 -21.66
CA ASP A 159 1.76 -16.52 -22.14
C ASP A 159 2.82 -17.01 -23.14
N PHE A 160 3.29 -16.16 -24.03
CA PHE A 160 4.31 -16.54 -24.99
C PHE A 160 5.65 -16.85 -24.29
N LEU A 161 6.07 -15.97 -23.38
CA LEU A 161 7.33 -16.15 -22.64
C LEU A 161 7.27 -17.40 -21.74
N ASP A 162 6.17 -17.60 -21.03
CA ASP A 162 5.94 -18.79 -20.21
C ASP A 162 5.98 -20.08 -21.02
N LYS A 163 5.32 -20.12 -22.17
CA LYS A 163 5.25 -21.33 -22.98
C LYS A 163 6.58 -21.64 -23.69
N VAL A 164 7.33 -20.61 -24.11
CA VAL A 164 8.69 -20.82 -24.66
C VAL A 164 9.59 -21.45 -23.61
N ILE A 165 9.65 -20.87 -22.42
CA ILE A 165 10.53 -21.36 -21.34
C ILE A 165 10.10 -22.75 -20.89
N THR A 166 8.81 -22.94 -20.62
CA THR A 166 8.25 -24.22 -20.17
C THR A 166 8.51 -25.34 -21.18
N ILE A 167 8.26 -25.13 -22.48
CA ILE A 167 8.46 -26.16 -23.51
C ILE A 167 9.95 -26.45 -23.70
N VAL A 168 10.82 -25.43 -23.67
CA VAL A 168 12.29 -25.62 -23.78
C VAL A 168 12.80 -26.44 -22.59
N LEU A 169 12.37 -26.10 -21.37
CA LEU A 169 12.77 -26.84 -20.16
C LEU A 169 12.31 -28.29 -20.21
N VAL A 170 11.05 -28.55 -20.56
CA VAL A 170 10.52 -29.91 -20.70
C VAL A 170 11.25 -30.70 -21.77
N CYS A 171 11.46 -30.14 -22.95
CA CYS A 171 12.19 -30.80 -24.02
C CYS A 171 13.66 -31.10 -23.64
N SER A 172 14.31 -30.18 -22.93
CA SER A 172 15.67 -30.36 -22.42
C SER A 172 15.74 -31.45 -21.35
N LEU A 173 14.82 -31.44 -20.41
CA LEU A 173 14.70 -32.47 -19.38
C LEU A 173 14.49 -33.85 -19.98
N ILE A 174 13.53 -33.98 -20.91
CA ILE A 174 13.26 -35.28 -21.57
C ILE A 174 14.44 -35.76 -22.38
N LYS A 175 15.17 -34.90 -23.12
CA LYS A 175 16.39 -35.26 -23.83
C LYS A 175 17.50 -35.73 -22.90
N LEU A 176 17.70 -35.07 -21.76
CA LEU A 176 18.65 -35.47 -20.73
C LEU A 176 18.29 -36.84 -20.14
N LEU A 177 17.03 -37.11 -19.91
CA LEU A 177 16.53 -38.37 -19.40
C LEU A 177 16.70 -39.50 -20.42
N GLN A 178 16.41 -39.26 -21.71
CA GLN A 178 16.58 -40.23 -22.77
C GLN A 178 18.07 -40.61 -23.01
N LYS A 179 19.02 -39.66 -22.77
CA LYS A 179 20.46 -39.87 -22.92
C LYS A 179 21.09 -40.69 -21.78
N LYS A 180 20.42 -40.76 -20.60
CA LYS A 180 20.91 -41.39 -19.37
C LYS A 180 20.24 -42.71 -18.99
N ILE A 181 19.16 -43.16 -19.67
CA ILE A 181 18.29 -44.23 -19.19
C ILE A 181 18.14 -45.34 -20.22
N VAL A 182 18.95 -46.37 -20.06
CA VAL A 182 18.78 -47.72 -20.65
C VAL A 182 18.55 -48.69 -19.47
N SER A 183 17.51 -48.54 -18.68
CA SER A 183 17.05 -49.61 -17.78
C SER A 183 15.73 -49.25 -17.06
N ASN A 184 14.77 -50.17 -17.08
CA ASN A 184 13.42 -50.08 -16.55
C ASN A 184 13.29 -49.87 -15.02
N ARG A 185 14.40 -50.01 -14.28
CA ARG A 185 14.42 -49.80 -12.78
C ARG A 185 14.73 -48.37 -12.38
N GLN A 186 15.34 -47.59 -13.28
CA GLN A 186 15.72 -46.19 -12.98
C GLN A 186 14.62 -45.18 -13.17
N HIS A 187 13.54 -45.48 -13.90
CA HIS A 187 12.37 -44.60 -14.05
C HIS A 187 11.62 -44.39 -12.74
N THR A 188 11.47 -45.45 -11.92
CA THR A 188 10.79 -45.37 -10.62
C THR A 188 11.64 -44.57 -9.62
N LEU A 189 12.97 -44.76 -9.62
CA LEU A 189 13.90 -44.05 -8.74
C LEU A 189 13.98 -42.54 -9.10
N LEU A 190 13.96 -42.21 -10.40
CA LEU A 190 13.98 -40.81 -10.83
C LEU A 190 12.68 -40.08 -10.57
N MET A 191 11.55 -40.78 -10.68
CA MET A 191 10.23 -40.22 -10.30
C MET A 191 10.14 -40.05 -8.78
N MET A 192 10.68 -40.98 -7.98
CA MET A 192 10.84 -40.82 -6.55
C MET A 192 11.76 -39.64 -6.20
N PHE A 193 12.86 -39.45 -6.94
CA PHE A 193 13.78 -38.33 -6.75
C PHE A 193 13.13 -36.98 -7.13
N LEU A 194 12.34 -36.90 -8.22
CA LEU A 194 11.55 -35.73 -8.57
C LEU A 194 10.42 -35.47 -7.53
N CYS A 195 9.76 -36.52 -7.03
CA CYS A 195 8.79 -36.39 -5.94
C CYS A 195 9.46 -35.99 -4.62
N ILE A 196 10.68 -36.46 -4.35
CA ILE A 196 11.45 -36.07 -3.16
C ILE A 196 11.95 -34.64 -3.31
N LEU A 197 12.35 -34.18 -4.50
CA LEU A 197 12.72 -32.79 -4.77
C LEU A 197 11.52 -31.84 -4.61
N THR A 198 10.33 -32.23 -5.10
CA THR A 198 9.09 -31.46 -4.90
C THR A 198 8.59 -31.53 -3.45
N LEU A 199 8.72 -32.67 -2.77
CA LEU A 199 8.46 -32.79 -1.33
C LEU A 199 9.52 -32.09 -0.49
N GLY A 200 10.78 -32.01 -0.94
CA GLY A 200 11.84 -31.22 -0.33
C GLY A 200 11.60 -29.72 -0.47
N VAL A 201 10.97 -29.26 -1.55
CA VAL A 201 10.51 -27.86 -1.73
C VAL A 201 9.25 -27.60 -0.86
N ILE A 202 8.43 -28.62 -0.61
CA ILE A 202 7.25 -28.54 0.28
C ILE A 202 7.61 -28.73 1.75
N ARG A 203 8.67 -29.52 2.06
CA ARG A 203 9.25 -29.72 3.40
C ARG A 203 10.56 -28.96 3.64
N GLY A 204 11.05 -28.23 2.64
CA GLY A 204 11.93 -27.13 2.99
C GLY A 204 11.15 -26.37 4.05
N GLU A 205 11.57 -26.57 5.32
CA GLU A 205 11.43 -25.53 6.30
C GLU A 205 11.50 -24.24 5.49
N THR A 206 10.56 -23.37 5.69
CA THR A 206 10.75 -21.98 5.34
C THR A 206 12.17 -21.63 5.79
N VAL A 207 13.19 -21.90 4.96
CA VAL A 207 14.22 -20.95 4.80
C VAL A 207 13.41 -19.80 4.19
N THR A 208 12.76 -19.06 5.07
CA THR A 208 12.69 -17.65 4.89
C THR A 208 14.11 -17.35 4.37
N ALA A 209 14.30 -17.21 3.04
CA ALA A 209 15.13 -16.14 2.63
C ALA A 209 14.60 -15.05 3.56
N LYS A 210 15.36 -14.70 4.59
CA LYS A 210 15.31 -13.44 5.20
C LYS A 210 15.52 -12.51 4.01
N THR A 211 14.45 -12.22 3.26
CA THR A 211 14.27 -10.87 2.80
C THR A 211 14.53 -10.19 4.12
N VAL A 212 15.60 -9.46 4.19
CA VAL A 212 15.64 -8.30 5.03
C VAL A 212 14.41 -7.55 4.55
N THR A 213 13.25 -7.92 5.07
CA THR A 213 12.10 -7.05 5.12
C THR A 213 12.71 -5.88 5.85
N GLU A 214 12.92 -4.78 5.12
CA GLU A 214 13.12 -3.49 5.77
C GLU A 214 12.07 -3.51 6.87
N GLN A 215 12.58 -3.57 8.10
CA GLN A 215 11.78 -3.72 9.29
C GLN A 215 10.82 -2.55 9.27
N GLU A 216 9.53 -2.76 9.05
CA GLU A 216 8.55 -1.68 8.89
C GLU A 216 8.66 -0.77 10.11
N ASP A 217 9.19 0.41 9.89
CA ASP A 217 9.31 1.43 10.92
C ASP A 217 8.06 2.30 10.88
N TYR A 218 7.13 1.98 11.77
CA TYR A 218 5.85 2.69 11.88
C TYR A 218 6.03 4.14 12.36
N SER A 219 7.22 4.55 12.83
CA SER A 219 7.52 5.94 13.20
C SER A 219 7.56 6.89 12.00
N SER A 220 7.78 6.35 10.78
CA SER A 220 7.80 7.10 9.52
C SER A 220 6.41 7.32 8.91
N TYR A 221 5.35 6.77 9.49
CA TYR A 221 3.99 6.88 8.98
C TYR A 221 3.43 8.30 9.13
N LEU A 222 2.70 8.77 8.12
CA LEU A 222 1.98 10.04 8.18
C LEU A 222 0.83 9.94 9.18
N GLN A 223 0.79 10.89 10.10
CA GLN A 223 -0.20 10.97 11.16
C GLN A 223 -1.34 11.91 10.78
N THR A 224 -2.57 11.49 11.00
CA THR A 224 -3.76 12.33 10.85
C THR A 224 -4.69 12.10 12.03
N VAL A 225 -4.91 13.14 12.82
CA VAL A 225 -5.83 13.08 13.96
C VAL A 225 -7.21 13.60 13.52
N TYR A 226 -8.23 12.81 13.79
CA TYR A 226 -9.63 13.16 13.56
C TYR A 226 -10.33 13.39 14.90
N GLY A 227 -10.72 14.61 15.13
CA GLY A 227 -11.39 15.04 16.36
C GLY A 227 -12.68 15.81 16.06
N ARG A 228 -13.00 16.72 16.96
CA ARG A 228 -14.22 17.52 16.89
C ARG A 228 -14.35 18.34 15.60
N GLU A 229 -13.25 18.86 15.10
CA GLU A 229 -13.21 19.67 13.86
C GLU A 229 -13.48 18.85 12.61
N ASN A 230 -13.25 17.54 12.67
CA ASN A 230 -13.42 16.61 11.54
C ASN A 230 -14.76 15.87 11.58
N GLY A 231 -15.65 16.22 12.51
CA GLY A 231 -17.01 15.64 12.60
C GLY A 231 -17.17 14.50 13.60
N ILE A 232 -16.19 14.23 14.46
CA ILE A 232 -16.33 13.34 15.62
C ILE A 232 -16.68 14.20 16.84
N PRO A 233 -17.94 14.24 17.32
CA PRO A 233 -18.33 15.10 18.42
C PRO A 233 -17.65 14.69 19.73
N GLY A 234 -17.19 15.67 20.45
CA GLY A 234 -16.60 15.48 21.77
C GLY A 234 -15.14 15.00 21.76
N GLY A 235 -14.60 14.63 20.58
CA GLY A 235 -13.23 14.11 20.51
C GLY A 235 -13.06 12.76 21.23
N CYS A 236 -14.11 11.96 21.37
CA CYS A 236 -14.09 10.67 22.05
C CYS A 236 -14.37 9.56 21.03
N ALA A 237 -13.53 8.53 20.99
CA ALA A 237 -13.79 7.31 20.23
C ALA A 237 -13.44 6.11 21.13
N ASN A 238 -14.44 5.25 21.36
CA ASN A 238 -14.29 4.10 22.27
C ASN A 238 -13.80 2.87 21.56
N ASP A 239 -14.27 2.66 20.31
CA ASP A 239 -13.94 1.45 19.53
C ASP A 239 -14.01 1.72 18.03
N ILE A 240 -13.35 0.88 17.24
CA ILE A 240 -13.30 0.98 15.78
C ILE A 240 -13.26 -0.41 15.16
N VAL A 241 -14.07 -0.63 14.13
CA VAL A 241 -14.06 -1.86 13.32
C VAL A 241 -14.24 -1.53 11.84
N GLN A 242 -13.85 -2.46 10.97
CA GLN A 242 -14.11 -2.38 9.54
C GLN A 242 -15.01 -3.53 9.11
N THR A 243 -16.09 -3.23 8.41
CA THR A 243 -16.97 -4.22 7.80
C THR A 243 -16.43 -4.71 6.46
N LYS A 244 -16.91 -5.87 5.97
CA LYS A 244 -16.42 -6.51 4.75
C LYS A 244 -16.58 -5.67 3.46
N ASP A 245 -17.45 -4.67 3.49
CA ASP A 245 -17.61 -3.68 2.41
C ASP A 245 -16.60 -2.54 2.46
N GLY A 246 -15.64 -2.59 3.42
CA GLY A 246 -14.57 -1.61 3.57
C GLY A 246 -14.93 -0.39 4.39
N VAL A 247 -16.16 -0.27 4.87
CA VAL A 247 -16.60 0.87 5.71
C VAL A 247 -16.03 0.76 7.11
N LEU A 248 -15.45 1.87 7.62
CA LEU A 248 -15.02 1.97 9.01
C LEU A 248 -16.16 2.48 9.88
N TRP A 249 -16.36 1.82 11.01
CA TRP A 249 -17.34 2.18 12.01
C TRP A 249 -16.66 2.58 13.31
N ILE A 250 -17.03 3.71 13.87
CA ILE A 250 -16.47 4.27 15.09
C ILE A 250 -17.58 4.40 16.12
N GLY A 251 -17.39 3.75 17.25
CA GLY A 251 -18.24 3.83 18.42
C GLY A 251 -17.82 4.96 19.34
N THR A 252 -18.76 5.81 19.73
CA THR A 252 -18.52 6.93 20.66
C THR A 252 -19.64 7.02 21.70
N TYR A 253 -19.41 7.73 22.80
CA TYR A 253 -20.50 8.06 23.73
C TYR A 253 -21.54 9.05 23.14
N GLY A 254 -21.23 9.64 21.98
CA GLY A 254 -22.18 10.45 21.20
C GLY A 254 -22.92 9.65 20.12
N GLY A 255 -22.70 8.33 20.01
CA GLY A 255 -23.34 7.44 19.06
C GLY A 255 -22.38 6.72 18.11
N LEU A 256 -22.96 6.16 17.07
CA LEU A 256 -22.24 5.41 16.03
C LEU A 256 -21.92 6.31 14.83
N TYR A 257 -20.69 6.26 14.36
CA TYR A 257 -20.21 6.98 13.19
C TYR A 257 -19.71 6.02 12.12
N ARG A 258 -19.95 6.39 10.88
CA ARG A 258 -19.48 5.70 9.70
C ARG A 258 -18.48 6.59 8.95
N TYR A 259 -17.35 6.06 8.55
CA TYR A 259 -16.34 6.74 7.73
C TYR A 259 -16.20 6.07 6.36
N ASN A 260 -16.39 6.85 5.30
CA ASN A 260 -16.37 6.37 3.92
C ASN A 260 -15.08 6.71 3.15
N GLY A 261 -14.01 7.05 3.85
CA GLY A 261 -12.74 7.50 3.25
C GLY A 261 -12.58 9.03 3.20
N THR A 262 -13.66 9.80 3.31
CA THR A 262 -13.62 11.27 3.25
C THR A 262 -14.33 11.97 4.42
N LYS A 263 -15.45 11.44 4.88
CA LYS A 263 -16.30 12.09 5.90
C LYS A 263 -16.78 11.09 6.93
N PHE A 264 -16.89 11.58 8.17
CA PHE A 264 -17.60 10.90 9.24
C PHE A 264 -19.08 11.25 9.15
N GLN A 265 -19.92 10.22 9.03
CA GLN A 265 -21.36 10.35 9.02
C GLN A 265 -21.92 9.82 10.34
N TRP A 266 -22.63 10.65 11.09
CA TRP A 266 -23.32 10.24 12.28
C TRP A 266 -24.58 9.44 11.94
N ILE A 267 -24.75 8.26 12.53
CA ILE A 267 -25.95 7.43 12.42
C ILE A 267 -26.80 7.72 13.64
N ASN A 268 -27.80 8.57 13.49
CA ASN A 268 -28.67 9.06 14.59
C ASN A 268 -30.12 8.59 14.53
N GLU A 269 -30.43 7.74 13.57
CA GLU A 269 -31.80 7.30 13.29
C GLU A 269 -32.35 6.32 14.33
N TYR A 270 -31.48 5.70 15.14
CA TYR A 270 -31.84 4.64 16.09
C TYR A 270 -31.43 5.00 17.52
N GLU A 271 -32.39 4.96 18.47
CA GLU A 271 -32.10 5.18 19.88
C GLU A 271 -31.21 4.10 20.49
N SER A 272 -31.26 2.87 19.95
CA SER A 272 -30.54 1.70 20.47
C SER A 272 -29.02 1.71 20.17
N ILE A 273 -28.47 2.75 19.56
CA ILE A 273 -27.03 2.86 19.22
C ILE A 273 -26.43 4.21 19.63
N LYS A 274 -27.01 4.85 20.61
CA LYS A 274 -26.55 6.17 21.10
C LYS A 274 -25.42 5.92 22.09
N THR A 275 -24.86 5.76 22.79
CA THR A 275 -23.80 5.58 23.77
C THR A 275 -23.01 4.29 23.51
N VAL A 276 -22.29 4.25 22.37
CA VAL A 276 -21.57 3.02 21.96
C VAL A 276 -20.32 2.80 22.82
N ASN A 277 -20.21 1.64 23.43
CA ASN A 277 -19.04 1.18 24.18
C ASN A 277 -18.10 0.34 23.34
N CYS A 278 -18.63 -0.65 22.62
CA CYS A 278 -17.86 -1.60 21.84
C CYS A 278 -18.51 -1.93 20.51
N LEU A 279 -17.71 -2.32 19.57
CA LEU A 279 -18.08 -2.76 18.24
C LEU A 279 -17.49 -4.14 17.96
N TYR A 280 -18.16 -4.96 17.18
CA TYR A 280 -17.65 -6.24 16.73
C TYR A 280 -18.18 -6.55 15.33
N THR A 281 -17.34 -7.08 14.45
CA THR A 281 -17.75 -7.59 13.14
C THR A 281 -17.62 -9.12 13.14
N ASP A 282 -18.71 -9.81 12.80
CA ASP A 282 -18.68 -11.26 12.77
C ASP A 282 -18.25 -11.83 11.41
N GLU A 283 -18.08 -13.16 11.34
CA GLU A 283 -17.64 -13.85 10.13
C GLU A 283 -18.58 -13.67 8.95
N GLU A 284 -19.87 -13.39 9.15
CA GLU A 284 -20.83 -13.09 8.09
C GLU A 284 -20.83 -11.59 7.69
N GLY A 285 -20.07 -10.75 8.39
CA GLY A 285 -19.95 -9.33 8.11
C GLY A 285 -21.04 -8.45 8.73
N ARG A 286 -21.77 -8.97 9.72
CA ARG A 286 -22.72 -8.17 10.50
C ARG A 286 -21.97 -7.32 11.52
N LEU A 287 -22.42 -6.08 11.69
CA LEU A 287 -21.90 -5.18 12.71
C LEU A 287 -22.72 -5.34 14.00
N TRP A 288 -22.03 -5.67 15.07
CA TRP A 288 -22.58 -5.76 16.42
C TRP A 288 -22.21 -4.49 17.20
N VAL A 289 -23.18 -3.85 17.80
CA VAL A 289 -23.02 -2.59 18.51
C VAL A 289 -23.45 -2.76 19.96
N GLY A 290 -22.48 -2.79 20.87
CA GLY A 290 -22.70 -2.83 22.30
C GLY A 290 -22.76 -1.42 22.87
N THR A 291 -23.78 -1.13 23.66
CA THR A 291 -24.03 0.20 24.20
C THR A 291 -23.92 0.23 25.73
N ASN A 292 -23.87 1.43 26.30
CA ASN A 292 -23.78 1.59 27.74
C ASN A 292 -25.13 1.42 28.46
N ASP A 293 -26.25 1.58 27.75
CA ASP A 293 -27.58 1.71 28.37
C ASP A 293 -28.75 1.14 27.53
N SER A 294 -28.48 0.67 26.32
CA SER A 294 -29.49 0.23 25.35
C SER A 294 -29.31 -1.19 24.89
N GLY A 295 -28.43 -1.96 25.56
CA GLY A 295 -28.15 -3.35 25.26
C GLY A 295 -27.28 -3.53 24.01
N LEU A 296 -27.60 -4.55 23.22
CA LEU A 296 -26.85 -5.01 22.06
C LEU A 296 -27.70 -4.90 20.80
N SER A 297 -27.22 -4.21 19.79
CA SER A 297 -27.85 -4.07 18.47
C SER A 297 -27.03 -4.76 17.39
N ILE A 298 -27.71 -5.37 16.40
CA ILE A 298 -27.09 -5.95 15.20
C ILE A 298 -27.47 -5.12 14.00
N PHE A 299 -26.46 -4.62 13.28
CA PHE A 299 -26.58 -3.88 12.03
C PHE A 299 -26.35 -4.79 10.84
N ILE A 300 -27.27 -4.73 9.87
CA ILE A 300 -27.16 -5.40 8.58
C ILE A 300 -27.61 -4.40 7.51
N ASN A 301 -26.81 -4.18 6.48
CA ASN A 301 -27.10 -3.25 5.38
C ASN A 301 -27.53 -1.85 5.88
N ASP A 302 -26.72 -1.26 6.76
CA ASP A 302 -26.96 0.08 7.35
C ASP A 302 -28.24 0.23 8.17
N THR A 303 -28.86 -0.87 8.58
CA THR A 303 -30.08 -0.84 9.39
C THR A 303 -29.97 -1.70 10.64
N VAL A 304 -30.62 -1.30 11.73
CA VAL A 304 -30.75 -2.12 12.93
C VAL A 304 -31.69 -3.28 12.63
N ALA A 305 -31.16 -4.48 12.52
CA ALA A 305 -31.93 -5.69 12.26
C ALA A 305 -32.51 -6.33 13.53
N ASN A 306 -31.76 -6.31 14.62
CA ASN A 306 -32.12 -6.91 15.91
C ASN A 306 -31.61 -6.08 17.07
N VAL A 307 -32.33 -6.10 18.18
CA VAL A 307 -31.90 -5.51 19.47
C VAL A 307 -32.20 -6.52 20.58
N ILE A 308 -31.28 -6.69 21.50
CA ILE A 308 -31.47 -7.50 22.72
C ILE A 308 -31.06 -6.70 23.95
N THR A 309 -31.90 -6.71 24.95
CA THR A 309 -31.73 -5.96 26.19
C THR A 309 -31.99 -6.86 27.43
N GLU A 310 -31.89 -6.35 28.63
CA GLU A 310 -32.28 -7.06 29.84
C GLU A 310 -33.70 -7.62 29.78
N LYS A 311 -34.62 -6.94 29.09
CA LYS A 311 -36.01 -7.41 28.90
C LYS A 311 -36.12 -8.70 28.10
N GLN A 312 -35.12 -8.97 27.22
CA GLN A 312 -35.00 -10.23 26.46
C GLN A 312 -34.00 -11.21 27.08
N GLY A 313 -33.53 -10.92 28.31
CA GLY A 313 -32.70 -11.84 29.08
C GLY A 313 -31.19 -11.57 29.04
N LEU A 314 -30.74 -10.44 28.46
CA LEU A 314 -29.36 -10.02 28.58
C LEU A 314 -29.06 -9.68 30.06
N ALA A 315 -27.88 -9.99 30.56
CA ALA A 315 -27.55 -9.81 31.98
C ALA A 315 -27.45 -8.35 32.39
N SER A 316 -27.15 -7.44 31.45
CA SER A 316 -27.20 -6.00 31.63
C SER A 316 -27.30 -5.29 30.29
N ASP A 317 -27.99 -4.12 30.26
CA ASP A 317 -28.04 -3.26 29.08
C ASP A 317 -26.71 -2.51 28.82
N SER A 318 -25.77 -2.57 29.78
CA SER A 318 -24.41 -2.04 29.59
C SER A 318 -23.47 -3.15 29.05
N VAL A 319 -23.30 -3.18 27.74
CA VAL A 319 -22.42 -4.10 27.02
C VAL A 319 -21.01 -3.51 26.93
N ARG A 320 -19.98 -4.30 27.24
CA ARG A 320 -18.59 -3.87 27.33
C ARG A 320 -17.69 -4.45 26.24
N CYS A 321 -17.88 -5.71 25.90
CA CYS A 321 -17.10 -6.41 24.86
C CYS A 321 -17.92 -7.57 24.27
N ILE A 322 -17.56 -7.97 23.06
CA ILE A 322 -18.25 -9.01 22.29
C ILE A 322 -17.18 -9.84 21.58
N THR A 323 -17.34 -11.17 21.59
CA THR A 323 -16.53 -12.06 20.78
C THR A 323 -17.35 -13.24 20.25
N GLN A 324 -17.07 -13.69 19.03
CA GLN A 324 -17.64 -14.90 18.46
C GLN A 324 -16.73 -16.08 18.77
N CYS A 325 -17.31 -17.16 19.26
CA CYS A 325 -16.57 -18.39 19.52
C CYS A 325 -16.74 -19.39 18.36
N ALA A 326 -15.77 -20.24 18.15
CA ALA A 326 -15.78 -21.28 17.11
C ALA A 326 -16.99 -22.26 17.20
N ASP A 327 -17.69 -22.27 18.33
CA ASP A 327 -18.94 -23.06 18.49
C ASP A 327 -20.18 -22.35 17.90
N GLY A 328 -19.99 -21.18 17.26
CA GLY A 328 -21.03 -20.36 16.63
C GLY A 328 -21.86 -19.52 17.58
N ASN A 329 -21.54 -19.50 18.89
CA ASN A 329 -22.17 -18.62 19.86
C ASN A 329 -21.36 -17.33 20.04
N TYR A 330 -22.06 -16.27 20.49
CA TYR A 330 -21.46 -14.98 20.81
C TYR A 330 -21.40 -14.83 22.33
N TYR A 331 -20.23 -14.49 22.84
CA TYR A 331 -20.02 -14.17 24.23
C TYR A 331 -20.10 -12.65 24.39
N VAL A 332 -20.99 -12.18 25.22
CA VAL A 332 -21.30 -10.78 25.43
C VAL A 332 -20.97 -10.41 26.87
N GLY A 333 -19.87 -9.70 27.06
CA GLY A 333 -19.45 -9.16 28.33
C GLY A 333 -20.27 -7.91 28.68
N THR A 334 -20.89 -7.92 29.85
CA THR A 334 -21.72 -6.80 30.32
C THR A 334 -21.21 -6.25 31.65
N ALA A 335 -21.76 -5.13 32.10
CA ALA A 335 -21.54 -4.63 33.48
C ALA A 335 -22.16 -5.58 34.54
N GLY A 336 -23.10 -6.43 34.12
CA GLY A 336 -23.61 -7.56 34.93
C GLY A 336 -22.81 -8.84 34.62
N ALA A 337 -23.50 -9.98 34.58
CA ALA A 337 -22.92 -11.26 34.29
C ALA A 337 -22.59 -11.46 32.79
N LEU A 338 -21.72 -12.38 32.45
CA LEU A 338 -21.40 -12.77 31.07
C LEU A 338 -22.59 -13.49 30.43
N SER A 339 -23.05 -13.00 29.29
CA SER A 339 -24.16 -13.61 28.53
C SER A 339 -23.64 -14.35 27.29
N ILE A 340 -24.14 -15.57 27.06
CA ILE A 340 -23.90 -16.33 25.83
C ILE A 340 -25.13 -16.19 24.95
N VAL A 341 -24.95 -15.63 23.78
CA VAL A 341 -26.00 -15.28 22.83
C VAL A 341 -25.89 -16.14 21.57
N THR A 342 -27.02 -16.50 20.98
CA THR A 342 -27.05 -17.27 19.72
C THR A 342 -27.99 -16.60 18.71
N LEU A 343 -27.68 -16.78 17.44
CA LEU A 343 -28.55 -16.40 16.31
C LEU A 343 -29.38 -17.57 15.77
N ALA A 344 -29.16 -18.78 16.29
CA ALA A 344 -29.94 -19.95 15.88
C ALA A 344 -31.41 -19.81 16.32
N GLY A 345 -32.31 -19.60 15.35
CA GLY A 345 -33.72 -19.36 15.59
C GLY A 345 -34.06 -17.92 16.01
N GLY A 346 -33.16 -16.97 15.77
CA GLY A 346 -33.27 -15.56 16.12
C GLY A 346 -32.25 -15.16 17.22
N LEU A 347 -32.12 -13.87 17.48
CA LEU A 347 -31.24 -13.35 18.51
C LEU A 347 -31.78 -13.68 19.90
N ASN A 348 -31.14 -14.57 20.64
CA ASN A 348 -31.59 -15.02 21.95
C ASN A 348 -30.39 -15.25 22.91
N VAL A 349 -30.61 -15.02 24.20
CA VAL A 349 -29.69 -15.44 25.26
C VAL A 349 -29.81 -16.95 25.49
N LYS A 350 -28.74 -17.68 25.25
CA LYS A 350 -28.66 -19.13 25.43
C LYS A 350 -28.34 -19.51 26.89
N LYS A 351 -27.48 -18.71 27.51
CA LYS A 351 -27.00 -18.96 28.87
C LYS A 351 -26.42 -17.67 29.48
N THR A 352 -26.62 -17.46 30.76
CA THR A 352 -25.93 -16.45 31.58
C THR A 352 -24.95 -17.17 32.53
N MET A 353 -23.75 -16.65 32.67
CA MET A 353 -22.70 -17.13 33.56
C MET A 353 -22.55 -16.16 34.71
N GLU A 354 -23.32 -16.41 35.80
CA GLU A 354 -23.44 -15.51 36.95
C GLU A 354 -22.12 -15.36 37.75
N ASP A 355 -21.20 -16.34 37.61
CA ASP A 355 -19.90 -16.34 38.30
C ASP A 355 -18.88 -15.38 37.65
N ILE A 356 -19.15 -14.84 36.44
CA ILE A 356 -18.25 -13.98 35.70
C ILE A 356 -18.96 -12.62 35.51
N VAL A 357 -18.56 -11.64 36.28
CA VAL A 357 -19.23 -10.34 36.35
C VAL A 357 -18.30 -9.23 35.88
N TYR A 358 -18.86 -8.23 35.22
CA TYR A 358 -18.18 -7.04 34.74
C TYR A 358 -16.95 -7.35 33.88
N VAL A 359 -17.19 -7.91 32.70
CA VAL A 359 -16.13 -8.30 31.76
C VAL A 359 -15.65 -7.09 30.98
N LYS A 360 -14.35 -6.78 31.03
CA LYS A 360 -13.71 -5.64 30.36
C LYS A 360 -13.23 -5.98 28.95
N SER A 361 -12.66 -7.17 28.79
CA SER A 361 -12.04 -7.63 27.57
C SER A 361 -12.26 -9.12 27.37
N MET A 362 -12.49 -9.54 26.15
CA MET A 362 -12.60 -10.94 25.77
C MET A 362 -12.00 -11.18 24.39
N ASP A 363 -11.49 -12.40 24.22
CA ASP A 363 -11.14 -12.91 22.90
C ASP A 363 -11.37 -14.43 22.85
N ALA A 364 -11.44 -14.99 21.63
CA ALA A 364 -11.70 -16.42 21.44
C ALA A 364 -10.65 -17.04 20.50
N ASP A 365 -10.18 -18.25 20.85
CA ASP A 365 -9.30 -19.01 19.98
C ASP A 365 -10.05 -19.86 18.94
N ALA A 366 -9.34 -20.36 17.94
CA ALA A 366 -9.90 -21.24 16.91
C ALA A 366 -10.36 -22.61 17.48
N ASN A 367 -9.96 -22.98 18.70
CA ASN A 367 -10.31 -24.25 19.34
C ASN A 367 -11.58 -24.14 20.22
N GLY A 368 -12.21 -22.97 20.25
CA GLY A 368 -13.44 -22.71 20.99
C GLY A 368 -13.22 -22.39 22.47
N THR A 369 -12.05 -21.91 22.84
CA THR A 369 -11.79 -21.35 24.17
C THR A 369 -11.99 -19.83 24.12
N VAL A 370 -12.72 -19.29 25.08
CA VAL A 370 -12.89 -17.86 25.30
C VAL A 370 -12.09 -17.44 26.52
N ALA A 371 -11.23 -16.45 26.38
CA ALA A 371 -10.57 -15.79 27.49
C ALA A 371 -11.35 -14.53 27.85
N ALA A 372 -11.58 -14.28 29.14
CA ALA A 372 -12.32 -13.11 29.62
C ALA A 372 -11.61 -12.47 30.81
N VAL A 373 -11.40 -11.17 30.74
CA VAL A 373 -10.84 -10.36 31.84
C VAL A 373 -11.94 -9.57 32.51
N THR A 374 -12.04 -9.67 33.81
CA THR A 374 -13.06 -9.02 34.66
C THR A 374 -12.53 -7.77 35.35
N ASP A 375 -13.43 -6.97 35.94
CA ASP A 375 -13.06 -5.72 36.61
C ASP A 375 -12.23 -5.92 37.87
N ASP A 376 -12.40 -7.07 38.56
CA ASP A 376 -11.57 -7.49 39.69
C ASP A 376 -10.18 -8.01 39.27
N GLY A 377 -9.81 -7.81 38.02
CA GLY A 377 -8.48 -8.12 37.47
C GLY A 377 -8.21 -9.59 37.19
N LYS A 378 -9.21 -10.48 37.25
CA LYS A 378 -9.06 -11.92 37.02
C LYS A 378 -9.15 -12.25 35.55
N LEU A 379 -8.47 -13.34 35.14
CA LEU A 379 -8.51 -13.92 33.80
C LEU A 379 -9.19 -15.30 33.87
N TYR A 380 -10.30 -15.43 33.15
CA TYR A 380 -11.09 -16.65 33.04
C TYR A 380 -10.86 -17.32 31.70
N PHE A 381 -10.70 -18.66 31.71
CA PHE A 381 -10.74 -19.49 30.52
C PHE A 381 -12.05 -20.26 30.49
N ILE A 382 -12.82 -20.10 29.41
CA ILE A 382 -14.17 -20.62 29.26
C ILE A 382 -14.23 -21.49 28.02
N ARG A 383 -14.87 -22.67 28.12
CA ARG A 383 -15.12 -23.54 26.98
C ARG A 383 -16.52 -24.11 27.04
N GLN A 384 -17.30 -24.00 25.97
CA GLN A 384 -18.69 -24.45 25.88
C GLN A 384 -19.55 -23.93 27.05
N GLY A 385 -19.36 -22.70 27.48
CA GLY A 385 -20.08 -22.07 28.59
C GLY A 385 -19.75 -22.64 29.97
N LYS A 386 -18.57 -23.25 30.17
CA LYS A 386 -18.04 -23.71 31.46
C LYS A 386 -16.69 -23.06 31.73
N ILE A 387 -16.46 -22.65 32.93
CA ILE A 387 -15.14 -22.18 33.39
C ILE A 387 -14.22 -23.40 33.45
N MET A 388 -13.11 -23.30 32.74
CA MET A 388 -12.07 -24.31 32.70
C MET A 388 -10.94 -24.02 33.69
N ASP A 389 -10.57 -22.72 33.77
CA ASP A 389 -9.48 -22.27 34.64
C ASP A 389 -9.69 -20.78 34.98
N ILE A 390 -9.08 -20.35 36.10
CA ILE A 390 -9.09 -18.95 36.56
C ILE A 390 -7.67 -18.61 37.00
N VAL A 391 -7.14 -17.54 36.44
CA VAL A 391 -5.85 -16.99 36.84
C VAL A 391 -6.09 -15.70 37.65
N GLU A 392 -5.64 -15.73 38.89
CA GLU A 392 -5.68 -14.58 39.79
C GLU A 392 -4.54 -13.60 39.42
N PRO A 393 -4.76 -12.28 39.54
CA PRO A 393 -3.72 -11.31 39.28
C PRO A 393 -2.56 -11.40 40.26
N SER A 394 -1.38 -11.00 39.83
CA SER A 394 -0.23 -10.84 40.73
C SER A 394 -0.45 -9.62 41.65
N GLU A 395 0.17 -9.57 42.83
CA GLU A 395 0.06 -8.43 43.73
C GLU A 395 0.42 -7.10 43.00
N GLY A 396 -0.59 -6.24 42.82
CA GLY A 396 -0.46 -4.92 42.22
C GLY A 396 -0.51 -4.86 40.68
N ALA A 397 -0.82 -5.97 39.97
CA ALA A 397 -0.90 -6.01 38.52
C ALA A 397 -2.14 -6.76 38.04
N ASP A 398 -3.30 -6.10 38.08
CA ASP A 398 -4.57 -6.64 37.57
C ASP A 398 -4.53 -6.83 36.05
N PHE A 399 -5.12 -7.92 35.55
CA PHE A 399 -5.33 -8.07 34.13
C PHE A 399 -6.28 -6.99 33.61
N SER A 400 -5.96 -6.42 32.44
CA SER A 400 -6.72 -5.31 31.84
C SER A 400 -7.31 -5.66 30.48
N CYS A 401 -6.62 -6.47 29.69
CA CYS A 401 -7.05 -6.95 28.39
C CYS A 401 -6.48 -8.33 28.06
N CYS A 402 -7.05 -8.97 27.04
CA CYS A 402 -6.51 -10.24 26.56
C CYS A 402 -6.71 -10.39 25.03
N LYS A 403 -5.79 -11.11 24.36
CA LYS A 403 -5.85 -11.39 22.94
C LYS A 403 -5.12 -12.70 22.62
N PHE A 404 -5.73 -13.55 21.78
CA PHE A 404 -5.08 -14.74 21.25
C PHE A 404 -4.27 -14.39 20.00
N ASP A 405 -3.13 -15.05 19.84
CA ASP A 405 -2.43 -15.05 18.56
C ASP A 405 -2.98 -16.17 17.63
N GLU A 406 -2.48 -16.23 16.40
CA GLU A 406 -2.85 -17.25 15.42
C GLU A 406 -2.49 -18.69 15.84
N ASN A 407 -1.55 -18.86 16.76
CA ASN A 407 -1.09 -20.16 17.27
C ASN A 407 -1.90 -20.61 18.50
N GLY A 408 -2.84 -19.79 18.98
CA GLY A 408 -3.65 -20.06 20.16
C GLY A 408 -2.93 -19.80 21.49
N LEU A 409 -1.86 -19.02 21.49
CA LEU A 409 -1.27 -18.46 22.70
C LEU A 409 -2.06 -17.24 23.14
N LEU A 410 -2.38 -17.16 24.43
CA LEU A 410 -3.05 -15.99 25.00
C LEU A 410 -2.03 -14.99 25.54
N TYR A 411 -2.17 -13.75 25.14
CA TYR A 411 -1.45 -12.61 25.68
C TYR A 411 -2.42 -11.77 26.52
N ALA A 412 -2.09 -11.57 27.80
CA ALA A 412 -2.88 -10.81 28.76
C ALA A 412 -2.11 -9.59 29.22
N GLY A 413 -2.60 -8.40 28.88
CA GLY A 413 -2.07 -7.12 29.34
C GLY A 413 -2.46 -6.84 30.78
N THR A 414 -1.63 -6.07 31.48
CA THR A 414 -1.86 -5.71 32.90
C THR A 414 -2.14 -4.22 33.06
N SER A 415 -2.64 -3.87 34.24
CA SER A 415 -2.83 -2.45 34.67
C SER A 415 -1.50 -1.71 34.84
N GLN A 416 -0.38 -2.39 34.71
CA GLN A 416 0.97 -1.83 34.66
C GLN A 416 1.50 -1.81 33.22
N ASN A 417 2.71 -2.28 32.99
CA ASN A 417 3.41 -2.28 31.71
C ASN A 417 3.88 -3.68 31.29
N GLU A 418 3.23 -4.72 31.75
CA GLU A 418 3.59 -6.11 31.48
C GLU A 418 2.49 -6.83 30.70
N ILE A 419 2.90 -7.74 29.82
CA ILE A 419 2.03 -8.65 29.09
C ILE A 419 2.45 -10.07 29.44
N LEU A 420 1.54 -10.85 30.03
CA LEU A 420 1.77 -12.24 30.39
C LEU A 420 1.25 -13.15 29.28
N CYS A 421 2.09 -14.11 28.87
CA CYS A 421 1.73 -15.09 27.84
C CYS A 421 1.37 -16.44 28.49
N TYR A 422 0.27 -17.05 28.03
CA TYR A 422 -0.24 -18.34 28.46
C TYR A 422 -0.43 -19.28 27.27
N GLY A 423 -0.08 -20.56 27.46
CA GLY A 423 -0.31 -21.62 26.49
C GLY A 423 -1.08 -22.77 27.06
N CYS A 424 -1.90 -23.47 26.27
CA CYS A 424 -2.66 -24.63 26.68
C CYS A 424 -1.85 -25.91 26.47
N ASP A 425 -1.50 -26.61 27.57
CA ASP A 425 -0.86 -27.91 27.53
C ASP A 425 -1.82 -28.97 28.07
N THR A 426 -2.20 -29.93 27.23
CA THR A 426 -3.06 -31.07 27.64
C THR A 426 -4.37 -30.67 28.34
N GLY A 427 -4.90 -29.45 28.01
CA GLY A 427 -6.16 -28.92 28.55
C GLY A 427 -6.01 -28.01 29.77
N GLU A 428 -4.79 -27.78 30.25
CA GLU A 428 -4.47 -26.84 31.32
C GLU A 428 -3.74 -25.61 30.74
N TRP A 429 -4.11 -24.41 31.19
CA TRP A 429 -3.48 -23.14 30.80
C TRP A 429 -2.27 -22.88 31.70
N LYS A 430 -1.10 -22.65 31.08
CA LYS A 430 0.16 -22.46 31.80
C LYS A 430 0.84 -21.19 31.33
N TYR A 431 1.34 -20.43 32.30
CA TYR A 431 2.23 -19.30 32.05
C TYR A 431 3.46 -19.73 31.24
N ARG A 432 3.85 -18.89 30.26
CA ARG A 432 5.01 -19.10 29.39
C ARG A 432 6.11 -18.06 29.62
N GLU A 433 5.76 -16.80 29.47
CA GLU A 433 6.70 -15.69 29.56
C GLU A 433 5.99 -14.38 29.91
N THR A 434 6.78 -13.38 30.33
CA THR A 434 6.34 -11.98 30.49
C THR A 434 7.10 -11.10 29.51
N LYS A 435 6.38 -10.21 28.84
CA LYS A 435 6.94 -9.16 27.98
C LYS A 435 6.75 -7.81 28.65
N GLY A 436 7.85 -7.05 28.80
CA GLY A 436 7.81 -5.70 29.36
C GLY A 436 7.59 -4.63 28.30
N CYS A 437 6.80 -3.62 28.63
CA CYS A 437 6.57 -2.41 27.81
C CYS A 437 6.94 -1.19 28.66
N GLU A 438 8.20 -1.02 29.00
CA GLU A 438 8.71 -0.12 30.07
C GLU A 438 8.22 1.33 29.99
N GLU A 439 7.92 1.83 28.79
CA GLU A 439 7.46 3.21 28.57
C GLU A 439 5.93 3.35 28.62
N LEU A 440 5.17 2.23 28.57
CA LEU A 440 3.72 2.24 28.62
C LEU A 440 3.19 2.06 30.04
N SER A 441 1.95 2.48 30.25
CA SER A 441 1.24 2.30 31.53
C SER A 441 -0.22 1.94 31.29
N ASN A 442 -0.72 0.97 32.06
CA ASN A 442 -2.11 0.51 31.98
C ASN A 442 -2.49 0.07 30.54
N ILE A 443 -2.10 -1.13 30.17
CA ILE A 443 -2.34 -1.68 28.84
C ILE A 443 -3.85 -1.84 28.61
N LYS A 444 -4.38 -1.29 27.52
CA LYS A 444 -5.81 -1.27 27.19
C LYS A 444 -6.23 -2.35 26.21
N SER A 445 -5.41 -2.55 25.15
CA SER A 445 -5.67 -3.55 24.13
C SER A 445 -4.40 -4.02 23.45
N LEU A 446 -4.49 -5.21 22.86
CA LEU A 446 -3.45 -5.85 22.07
C LEU A 446 -4.01 -6.11 20.66
N TYR A 447 -3.17 -5.94 19.66
CA TYR A 447 -3.55 -6.21 18.27
C TYR A 447 -2.41 -6.88 17.53
N PHE A 448 -2.69 -7.99 16.83
CA PHE A 448 -1.71 -8.72 16.04
C PHE A 448 -1.90 -8.40 14.56
N LEU A 449 -0.79 -8.10 13.88
CA LEU A 449 -0.76 -8.00 12.42
C LEU A 449 -0.37 -9.34 11.80
N ASP A 450 -0.76 -9.57 10.55
CA ASP A 450 -0.44 -10.78 9.78
C ASP A 450 1.08 -11.00 9.61
N ASN A 451 1.89 -9.94 9.74
CA ASN A 451 3.35 -10.02 9.71
C ASN A 451 3.98 -10.43 11.04
N GLY A 452 3.17 -10.75 12.05
CA GLY A 452 3.60 -11.19 13.38
C GLY A 452 3.94 -10.06 14.36
N ALA A 453 3.80 -8.79 13.97
CA ALA A 453 3.96 -7.66 14.91
C ALA A 453 2.78 -7.61 15.88
N MET A 454 3.06 -7.41 17.18
CA MET A 454 2.06 -7.21 18.21
C MET A 454 2.05 -5.75 18.66
N PHE A 455 0.95 -5.06 18.41
CA PHE A 455 0.74 -3.68 18.88
C PHE A 455 0.13 -3.66 20.28
N VAL A 456 0.54 -2.67 21.06
CA VAL A 456 0.13 -2.46 22.44
C VAL A 456 -0.41 -1.04 22.59
N CYS A 457 -1.69 -0.91 22.89
CA CYS A 457 -2.34 0.35 23.22
C CYS A 457 -2.42 0.53 24.73
N ALA A 458 -2.12 1.72 25.22
CA ALA A 458 -2.07 2.01 26.66
C ALA A 458 -2.57 3.43 26.99
N ASP A 459 -2.66 3.74 28.28
CA ASP A 459 -3.15 5.04 28.72
C ASP A 459 -2.28 6.22 28.27
N ASN A 460 -0.99 6.01 28.06
CA ASN A 460 -0.04 7.07 27.76
C ASN A 460 0.63 6.95 26.39
N GLY A 461 0.21 6.01 25.54
CA GLY A 461 0.81 5.85 24.23
C GLY A 461 0.53 4.52 23.55
N VAL A 462 1.21 4.30 22.44
CA VAL A 462 1.18 3.07 21.67
C VAL A 462 2.59 2.64 21.30
N GLY A 463 2.84 1.35 21.32
CA GLY A 463 4.07 0.74 20.86
C GLY A 463 3.82 -0.61 20.21
N TYR A 464 4.87 -1.26 19.74
CA TYR A 464 4.76 -2.58 19.12
C TYR A 464 6.00 -3.43 19.37
N PHE A 465 5.80 -4.73 19.36
CA PHE A 465 6.87 -5.73 19.38
C PHE A 465 7.20 -6.15 17.94
N VAL A 466 8.49 -6.16 17.66
CA VAL A 466 9.05 -6.71 16.42
C VAL A 466 9.44 -8.16 16.69
N GLU A 467 8.99 -9.09 15.83
CA GLU A 467 9.25 -10.53 16.03
C GLU A 467 8.99 -11.01 17.49
N GLN A 468 8.08 -10.30 18.17
CA GLN A 468 7.69 -10.53 19.58
C GLN A 468 8.85 -10.41 20.62
N THR A 469 9.97 -9.80 20.26
CA THR A 469 11.15 -9.67 21.16
C THR A 469 11.46 -8.24 21.53
N ASP A 470 11.57 -7.33 20.54
CA ASP A 470 12.00 -5.96 20.77
C ASP A 470 10.81 -5.00 20.79
N PHE A 471 10.59 -4.31 21.90
CA PHE A 471 9.56 -3.32 22.06
C PHE A 471 10.02 -1.96 21.50
N LYS A 472 9.16 -1.31 20.73
CA LYS A 472 9.38 0.03 20.18
C LYS A 472 8.17 0.92 20.41
N MET A 473 8.38 2.12 20.93
CA MET A 473 7.36 3.15 21.03
C MET A 473 7.12 3.81 19.67
N ILE A 474 5.87 4.17 19.40
CA ILE A 474 5.49 5.05 18.30
C ILE A 474 5.33 6.45 18.85
N ASN A 475 6.06 7.41 18.28
CA ASN A 475 5.79 8.81 18.58
C ASN A 475 4.47 9.22 17.89
N THR A 476 3.45 9.47 18.68
CA THR A 476 2.12 9.91 18.21
C THR A 476 1.85 11.39 18.49
N ASP A 477 2.92 12.18 18.68
CA ASP A 477 2.88 13.61 19.00
C ASP A 477 1.88 13.92 20.16
N THR A 478 0.78 14.59 19.85
CA THR A 478 -0.25 14.97 20.83
C THR A 478 -1.29 13.88 21.10
N PHE A 479 -1.27 12.77 20.34
CA PHE A 479 -2.22 11.66 20.53
C PHE A 479 -1.65 10.60 21.47
N ASN A 480 -1.54 10.95 22.75
CA ASN A 480 -0.83 10.19 23.77
C ASN A 480 -1.64 10.02 25.08
N SER A 481 -2.96 9.97 25.00
CA SER A 481 -3.82 9.82 26.19
C SER A 481 -4.98 8.88 25.91
N SER A 482 -5.13 7.85 26.76
CA SER A 482 -6.21 6.84 26.70
C SER A 482 -6.37 6.26 25.30
N ILE A 483 -5.33 5.58 24.80
CA ILE A 483 -5.44 4.89 23.52
C ILE A 483 -6.05 3.52 23.79
N ASP A 484 -7.31 3.34 23.35
CA ASP A 484 -8.16 2.25 23.81
C ASP A 484 -8.12 1.05 22.84
N HIS A 485 -8.25 1.26 21.52
CA HIS A 485 -8.27 0.20 20.51
C HIS A 485 -7.46 0.55 19.27
N MET A 486 -7.12 -0.49 18.52
CA MET A 486 -6.43 -0.40 17.23
C MET A 486 -7.13 -1.26 16.18
N LEU A 487 -7.05 -0.83 14.93
CA LEU A 487 -7.45 -1.56 13.73
C LEU A 487 -6.48 -1.29 12.58
N MET A 488 -6.12 -2.30 11.81
CA MET A 488 -5.54 -2.11 10.48
C MET A 488 -6.62 -2.26 9.42
N ASP A 489 -6.79 -1.24 8.57
CA ASP A 489 -7.76 -1.28 7.48
C ASP A 489 -7.24 -2.05 6.25
N TYR A 490 -8.10 -2.31 5.26
CA TYR A 490 -7.74 -3.04 4.03
C TYR A 490 -6.65 -2.36 3.19
N GLN A 491 -6.38 -1.08 3.42
CA GLN A 491 -5.33 -0.32 2.74
C GLN A 491 -4.00 -0.37 3.48
N GLY A 492 -3.96 -1.03 4.66
CA GLY A 492 -2.80 -1.11 5.53
C GLY A 492 -2.59 0.13 6.41
N ASN A 493 -3.60 1.02 6.51
CA ASN A 493 -3.54 2.12 7.47
C ASN A 493 -3.83 1.60 8.87
N LEU A 494 -3.11 2.13 9.85
CA LEU A 494 -3.34 1.82 11.26
C LEU A 494 -4.22 2.90 11.87
N TRP A 495 -5.30 2.48 12.50
CA TRP A 495 -6.26 3.35 13.15
C TRP A 495 -6.24 3.10 14.65
N PHE A 496 -6.20 4.17 15.43
CA PHE A 496 -6.22 4.11 16.89
C PHE A 496 -7.36 4.96 17.41
N THR A 497 -8.08 4.46 18.41
CA THR A 497 -9.11 5.21 19.10
C THR A 497 -8.62 5.70 20.45
N SER A 498 -9.13 6.86 20.85
CA SER A 498 -8.94 7.39 22.19
C SER A 498 -10.27 7.93 22.73
N SER A 499 -10.61 7.52 23.93
CA SER A 499 -11.77 8.05 24.65
C SER A 499 -11.64 9.54 25.03
N ARG A 500 -10.51 10.19 24.71
CA ARG A 500 -10.24 11.60 25.00
C ARG A 500 -9.86 12.43 23.78
N LEU A 501 -9.19 11.83 22.77
CA LEU A 501 -8.53 12.54 21.68
C LEU A 501 -9.16 12.27 20.31
N GLY A 502 -10.11 11.33 20.22
CA GLY A 502 -10.77 10.95 18.98
C GLY A 502 -10.09 9.78 18.29
N VAL A 503 -9.76 9.93 17.00
CA VAL A 503 -9.18 8.86 16.18
C VAL A 503 -7.87 9.33 15.55
N LEU A 504 -6.81 8.53 15.66
CA LEU A 504 -5.56 8.71 14.94
C LEU A 504 -5.50 7.70 13.79
N ARG A 505 -5.13 8.17 12.60
CA ARG A 505 -4.75 7.33 11.47
C ARG A 505 -3.26 7.49 11.19
N LEU A 506 -2.56 6.38 11.13
CA LEU A 506 -1.21 6.28 10.60
C LEU A 506 -1.27 5.64 9.23
N CYS A 507 -0.78 6.30 8.20
CA CYS A 507 -0.71 5.74 6.85
C CYS A 507 0.72 5.70 6.33
N LYS A 508 1.07 4.62 5.65
CA LYS A 508 2.38 4.47 5.02
C LYS A 508 2.57 5.60 4.01
N SER A 509 3.57 6.41 4.22
CA SER A 509 3.90 7.48 3.29
C SER A 509 4.72 6.92 2.13
N VAL A 510 4.30 7.24 0.89
CA VAL A 510 5.16 7.08 -0.29
C VAL A 510 6.17 8.22 -0.39
N PHE A 511 6.05 9.23 0.48
CA PHE A 511 6.98 10.34 0.58
C PHE A 511 7.91 10.13 1.77
N THR A 512 9.19 10.14 1.53
CA THR A 512 10.20 10.12 2.59
C THR A 512 10.45 11.55 3.06
N SER A 513 10.40 11.80 4.36
CA SER A 513 10.83 13.08 4.92
C SER A 513 12.34 13.17 4.83
N LEU A 514 12.83 14.16 4.10
CA LEU A 514 14.25 14.53 4.11
C LEU A 514 14.49 15.40 5.34
N GLN A 515 14.55 14.79 6.52
CA GLN A 515 14.98 15.49 7.74
C GLN A 515 16.50 15.49 7.75
N THR A 516 17.08 16.64 7.43
CA THR A 516 18.50 16.89 7.64
C THR A 516 18.67 17.66 8.94
N GLY A 517 19.74 17.41 9.67
CA GLY A 517 20.10 18.24 10.83
C GLY A 517 20.31 19.72 10.51
N ALA A 518 20.40 20.05 9.21
CA ALA A 518 20.57 21.40 8.67
C ALA A 518 19.25 22.12 8.40
N ILE A 519 18.17 21.39 8.04
CA ILE A 519 16.85 22.01 7.85
C ILE A 519 16.16 22.10 9.22
N GLN A 520 16.18 23.30 9.81
CA GLN A 520 15.45 23.56 11.05
C GLN A 520 13.94 23.42 10.84
N GLU A 521 13.24 22.91 11.84
CA GLU A 521 11.77 22.94 11.87
C GLU A 521 11.27 24.37 11.56
N ASN A 522 10.33 24.48 10.61
CA ASN A 522 9.75 25.72 10.09
C ASN A 522 10.59 26.51 9.06
N GLN A 523 11.60 25.93 8.44
CA GLN A 523 12.30 26.57 7.34
C GLN A 523 11.52 26.47 6.02
N VAL A 524 11.40 27.59 5.30
CA VAL A 524 10.69 27.60 3.99
C VAL A 524 11.62 27.10 2.90
N VAL A 525 11.26 25.98 2.30
CA VAL A 525 11.92 25.43 1.10
C VAL A 525 11.26 26.02 -0.16
N ASN A 526 12.05 26.69 -1.00
CA ASN A 526 11.58 27.34 -2.23
C ASN A 526 11.81 26.47 -3.48
N SER A 527 12.88 25.67 -3.51
CA SER A 527 13.26 24.85 -4.66
C SER A 527 14.10 23.67 -4.24
N VAL A 528 13.90 22.52 -4.90
CA VAL A 528 14.72 21.31 -4.70
C VAL A 528 15.08 20.75 -6.07
N THR A 529 16.35 20.34 -6.22
CA THR A 529 16.83 19.69 -7.44
C THR A 529 17.82 18.58 -7.07
N LYS A 530 17.68 17.43 -7.71
CA LYS A 530 18.68 16.36 -7.62
C LYS A 530 19.79 16.61 -8.65
N TRP A 531 21.04 16.64 -8.22
CA TRP A 531 22.21 16.80 -9.08
C TRP A 531 23.40 16.02 -8.53
N GLN A 532 24.09 15.24 -9.35
CA GLN A 532 25.26 14.44 -8.99
C GLN A 532 25.10 13.64 -7.67
N ASN A 533 24.02 12.85 -7.52
CA ASN A 533 23.70 12.05 -6.34
C ASN A 533 23.48 12.86 -5.05
N ARG A 534 23.18 14.15 -5.17
CA ARG A 534 22.86 15.02 -4.05
C ARG A 534 21.56 15.76 -4.27
N PHE A 535 20.87 16.07 -3.19
CA PHE A 535 19.74 16.99 -3.20
C PHE A 535 20.25 18.40 -2.87
N TYR A 536 20.01 19.34 -3.76
CA TYR A 536 20.24 20.76 -3.57
C TYR A 536 18.93 21.42 -3.19
N ILE A 537 18.86 21.98 -1.99
CA ILE A 537 17.63 22.48 -1.36
C ILE A 537 17.80 23.98 -1.13
N GLY A 538 17.04 24.77 -1.88
CA GLY A 538 17.04 26.22 -1.76
C GLY A 538 16.02 26.69 -0.73
N THR A 539 16.47 27.39 0.29
CA THR A 539 15.66 27.86 1.41
C THR A 539 15.64 29.39 1.50
N ASP A 540 14.87 29.93 2.43
CA ASP A 540 14.90 31.36 2.75
C ASP A 540 16.20 31.74 3.46
N SER A 541 16.95 30.79 4.00
CA SER A 541 18.15 30.99 4.82
C SER A 541 19.46 30.62 4.09
N GLY A 542 19.39 29.95 2.93
CA GLY A 542 20.58 29.52 2.22
C GLY A 542 20.35 28.35 1.28
N LEU A 543 21.46 27.79 0.82
CA LEU A 543 21.53 26.55 0.06
C LEU A 543 21.96 25.43 0.99
N GLU A 544 21.10 24.44 1.15
CA GLU A 544 21.40 23.19 1.86
C GLU A 544 21.67 22.09 0.84
N VAL A 545 22.66 21.25 1.07
CA VAL A 545 22.99 20.14 0.18
C VAL A 545 23.11 18.87 1.00
N MET A 546 22.46 17.80 0.52
CA MET A 546 22.41 16.52 1.20
C MET A 546 22.80 15.39 0.23
N ASP A 547 23.60 14.46 0.68
CA ASP A 547 23.91 13.24 -0.05
C ASP A 547 22.67 12.32 -0.11
N GLU A 548 22.38 11.76 -1.30
CA GLU A 548 21.18 10.94 -1.53
C GLU A 548 21.22 9.60 -0.79
N GLU A 549 22.38 8.97 -0.71
CA GLU A 549 22.52 7.61 -0.16
C GLU A 549 22.69 7.63 1.36
N THR A 550 23.51 8.58 1.87
CA THR A 550 23.81 8.63 3.30
C THR A 550 22.88 9.53 4.10
N GLY A 551 22.19 10.47 3.43
CA GLY A 551 21.38 11.49 4.10
C GLY A 551 22.23 12.54 4.86
N GLU A 552 23.55 12.49 4.74
CA GLU A 552 24.43 13.42 5.42
C GLU A 552 24.48 14.78 4.72
N GLU A 553 24.63 15.85 5.52
CA GLU A 553 24.80 17.20 5.02
C GLU A 553 26.17 17.36 4.33
N TYR A 554 26.16 18.02 3.17
CA TYR A 554 27.36 18.37 2.43
C TYR A 554 27.55 19.89 2.40
N THR A 555 28.73 20.35 2.75
CA THR A 555 29.10 21.78 2.74
C THR A 555 30.30 22.01 1.83
N ASP A 556 30.25 23.11 1.08
CA ASP A 556 31.37 23.61 0.24
C ASP A 556 31.37 25.13 0.20
N ASP A 557 32.33 25.72 -0.53
CA ASP A 557 32.47 27.16 -0.66
C ASP A 557 31.22 27.87 -1.16
N VAL A 558 30.37 27.19 -1.95
CA VAL A 558 29.10 27.71 -2.51
C VAL A 558 28.03 27.77 -1.42
N THR A 559 27.88 26.69 -0.65
CA THR A 559 26.90 26.61 0.46
C THR A 559 27.26 27.65 1.53
N GLU A 560 28.53 27.77 1.88
CA GLU A 560 29.00 28.80 2.83
C GLU A 560 28.78 30.22 2.31
N THR A 561 29.10 30.47 1.02
CA THR A 561 28.88 31.78 0.38
C THR A 561 27.39 32.14 0.34
N LEU A 562 26.53 31.17 0.13
CA LEU A 562 25.07 31.38 0.03
C LEU A 562 24.34 31.35 1.37
N ALA A 563 25.04 31.09 2.48
CA ALA A 563 24.45 31.13 3.82
C ALA A 563 23.82 32.52 4.09
N GLY A 564 22.61 32.50 4.65
CA GLY A 564 21.81 33.71 4.90
C GLY A 564 21.25 34.39 3.63
N THR A 565 21.39 33.77 2.45
CA THR A 565 20.91 34.31 1.20
C THR A 565 19.71 33.49 0.70
N ARG A 566 18.56 34.10 0.53
CA ARG A 566 17.36 33.42 0.04
C ARG A 566 17.58 32.88 -1.37
N ILE A 567 17.41 31.54 -1.53
CA ILE A 567 17.46 30.85 -2.80
C ILE A 567 16.02 30.72 -3.31
N ARG A 568 15.78 31.10 -4.56
CA ARG A 568 14.43 31.12 -5.16
C ARG A 568 14.18 29.99 -6.13
N CYS A 569 15.19 29.60 -6.90
CA CYS A 569 15.07 28.59 -7.93
C CYS A 569 16.42 27.87 -8.08
N ILE A 570 16.37 26.56 -8.23
CA ILE A 570 17.50 25.73 -8.58
C ILE A 570 17.06 24.85 -9.76
N ARG A 571 17.85 24.83 -10.83
CA ARG A 571 17.59 24.04 -12.03
C ARG A 571 18.85 23.45 -12.62
N THR A 572 18.72 22.34 -13.33
CA THR A 572 19.77 21.78 -14.16
C THR A 572 19.51 22.12 -15.63
N ASP A 573 20.54 22.40 -16.40
CA ASP A 573 20.44 22.55 -17.86
C ASP A 573 20.71 21.20 -18.57
N SER A 574 20.53 21.20 -19.90
CA SER A 574 20.76 20.04 -20.75
C SER A 574 22.23 19.60 -20.84
N CYS A 575 23.17 20.48 -20.46
CA CYS A 575 24.60 20.19 -20.38
C CYS A 575 25.00 19.57 -19.03
N GLY A 576 24.07 19.50 -18.06
CA GLY A 576 24.29 18.97 -16.73
C GLY A 576 24.89 20.00 -15.74
N ASN A 577 24.84 21.28 -16.05
CA ASN A 577 25.21 22.35 -15.11
C ASN A 577 24.04 22.65 -14.17
N LEU A 578 24.36 23.10 -12.94
CA LEU A 578 23.39 23.51 -11.95
C LEU A 578 23.31 25.02 -11.87
N TRP A 579 22.10 25.56 -11.97
CA TRP A 579 21.81 26.99 -11.93
C TRP A 579 21.04 27.35 -10.66
N ILE A 580 21.51 28.36 -9.92
CA ILE A 580 20.95 28.79 -8.64
C ILE A 580 20.61 30.27 -8.69
N CYS A 581 19.33 30.61 -8.53
CA CYS A 581 18.83 31.98 -8.47
C CYS A 581 18.76 32.49 -7.04
N THR A 582 19.43 33.58 -6.75
CA THR A 582 19.50 34.17 -5.40
C THR A 582 18.74 35.50 -5.31
N THR A 583 18.38 35.85 -4.08
CA THR A 583 17.85 37.18 -3.78
C THR A 583 18.96 38.08 -3.20
N GLY A 584 19.83 38.59 -4.08
CA GLY A 584 20.84 39.58 -3.70
C GLY A 584 22.28 39.28 -4.11
N LYS A 585 22.59 38.03 -4.52
CA LYS A 585 23.95 37.65 -4.96
C LYS A 585 24.04 37.20 -6.42
N GLY A 586 23.00 37.50 -7.25
CA GLY A 586 22.98 37.13 -8.65
C GLY A 586 22.57 35.68 -8.90
N ILE A 587 23.07 35.12 -9.99
CA ILE A 587 22.87 33.75 -10.45
C ILE A 587 24.17 33.00 -10.33
N TYR A 588 24.14 31.81 -9.77
CA TYR A 588 25.29 30.92 -9.70
C TYR A 588 25.10 29.79 -10.73
N GLU A 589 26.14 29.50 -11.47
CA GLU A 589 26.28 28.34 -12.32
C GLU A 589 27.36 27.44 -11.70
N ILE A 590 27.03 26.18 -11.43
CA ILE A 590 28.00 25.14 -11.10
C ILE A 590 28.04 24.18 -12.28
N THR A 591 29.15 24.14 -13.00
CA THR A 591 29.29 23.30 -14.17
C THR A 591 29.30 21.82 -13.78
N ALA A 592 29.01 20.92 -14.73
CA ALA A 592 29.12 19.48 -14.54
C ALA A 592 30.49 19.01 -14.06
N LYS A 593 31.56 19.86 -14.22
CA LYS A 593 32.92 19.62 -13.76
C LYS A 593 33.20 20.21 -12.35
N GLY A 594 32.23 20.92 -11.75
CA GLY A 594 32.35 21.54 -10.46
C GLY A 594 32.96 22.97 -10.47
N GLU A 595 33.11 23.60 -11.64
CA GLU A 595 33.54 24.99 -11.72
C GLU A 595 32.37 25.93 -11.42
N THR A 596 32.58 27.01 -10.65
CA THR A 596 31.52 27.93 -10.26
C THR A 596 31.70 29.28 -10.95
N PHE A 597 30.64 29.78 -11.57
CA PHE A 597 30.54 31.10 -12.16
C PHE A 597 29.42 31.91 -11.53
N VAL A 598 29.56 33.23 -11.44
CA VAL A 598 28.55 34.11 -10.88
C VAL A 598 28.20 35.22 -11.86
N TYR A 599 26.91 35.37 -12.11
CA TYR A 599 26.38 36.40 -12.99
C TYR A 599 25.59 37.40 -12.13
N ASP A 600 26.12 38.58 -11.98
CA ASP A 600 25.57 39.63 -11.14
C ASP A 600 25.62 41.00 -11.88
N ASN A 601 25.24 42.05 -11.18
CA ASN A 601 25.29 43.39 -11.75
C ASN A 601 26.70 43.84 -12.16
N ALA A 602 27.75 43.36 -11.51
CA ALA A 602 29.13 43.69 -11.84
C ALA A 602 29.61 42.99 -13.13
N SER A 603 29.09 41.79 -13.40
CA SER A 603 29.33 41.04 -14.65
C SER A 603 28.41 41.42 -15.81
N GLY A 604 27.50 42.41 -15.62
CA GLY A 604 26.61 42.92 -16.65
C GLY A 604 25.19 42.30 -16.68
N ALA A 605 24.84 41.54 -15.67
CA ALA A 605 23.50 41.02 -15.51
C ALA A 605 22.51 42.13 -15.11
N ASN A 606 21.22 41.88 -15.36
CA ASN A 606 20.16 42.87 -15.10
C ASN A 606 19.73 42.83 -13.63
N GLY A 607 20.70 43.11 -12.71
CA GLY A 607 20.50 43.13 -11.26
C GLY A 607 21.07 41.90 -10.52
N ASN A 608 20.78 41.83 -9.21
CA ASN A 608 21.30 40.78 -8.31
C ASN A 608 20.17 39.91 -7.71
N LYS A 609 18.90 40.17 -8.06
CA LYS A 609 17.73 39.47 -7.51
C LYS A 609 17.01 38.69 -8.59
N TYR A 610 17.22 37.38 -8.59
CA TYR A 610 16.62 36.48 -9.55
C TYR A 610 15.62 35.53 -8.90
N ARG A 611 14.56 35.19 -9.63
CA ARG A 611 13.43 34.37 -9.16
C ARG A 611 13.32 33.05 -9.85
N THR A 612 13.65 32.99 -11.14
CA THR A 612 13.57 31.79 -11.96
C THR A 612 14.67 31.77 -13.01
N VAL A 613 15.03 30.57 -13.44
CA VAL A 613 15.94 30.33 -14.55
C VAL A 613 15.35 29.20 -15.41
N GLU A 614 15.40 29.35 -16.74
CA GLU A 614 14.96 28.37 -17.70
C GLU A 614 15.98 28.25 -18.83
N GLU A 615 16.19 27.05 -19.34
CA GLU A 615 16.92 26.81 -20.57
C GLU A 615 15.99 26.94 -21.77
N LEU A 616 16.30 27.83 -22.70
CA LEU A 616 15.58 27.97 -23.94
C LEU A 616 15.95 26.86 -24.94
N LYS A 617 15.09 26.57 -25.90
CA LYS A 617 15.27 25.54 -26.93
C LYS A 617 16.58 25.65 -27.71
N ASN A 618 17.15 26.83 -27.79
CA ASN A 618 18.43 27.07 -28.46
C ASN A 618 19.66 26.94 -27.54
N GLY A 619 19.48 26.44 -26.30
CA GLY A 619 20.52 26.29 -25.30
C GLY A 619 20.92 27.57 -24.57
N THR A 620 20.22 28.70 -24.78
CA THR A 620 20.46 29.92 -24.00
C THR A 620 19.77 29.81 -22.65
N ILE A 621 20.45 30.17 -21.59
CA ILE A 621 19.88 30.22 -20.24
C ILE A 621 19.23 31.60 -20.03
N LEU A 622 17.94 31.58 -19.73
CA LEU A 622 17.15 32.79 -19.45
C LEU A 622 16.88 32.88 -17.96
N ALA A 623 17.45 33.83 -17.29
CA ALA A 623 17.17 34.15 -15.92
C ALA A 623 16.29 35.39 -15.78
N ALA A 624 15.29 35.32 -14.91
CA ALA A 624 14.32 36.39 -14.71
C ALA A 624 14.26 36.80 -13.22
N GLY A 625 14.14 38.11 -13.00
CA GLY A 625 14.18 38.67 -11.64
C GLY A 625 13.47 40.00 -11.47
N ASP A 626 13.88 40.74 -10.45
CA ASP A 626 13.23 42.00 -10.08
C ASP A 626 13.52 43.16 -11.05
N ALA A 627 14.55 43.03 -11.90
CA ALA A 627 14.96 44.09 -12.87
C ALA A 627 14.74 43.69 -14.35
N GLY A 628 14.16 42.53 -14.62
CA GLY A 628 13.90 42.02 -15.97
C GLY A 628 14.56 40.69 -16.24
N LEU A 629 15.06 40.52 -17.48
CA LEU A 629 15.61 39.28 -18.00
C LEU A 629 17.10 39.38 -18.28
N THR A 630 17.84 38.30 -18.04
CA THR A 630 19.25 38.14 -18.41
C THR A 630 19.40 36.86 -19.24
N PHE A 631 20.00 36.97 -20.41
CA PHE A 631 20.28 35.86 -21.31
C PHE A 631 21.76 35.49 -21.23
N ILE A 632 22.06 34.28 -20.90
CA ILE A 632 23.41 33.74 -20.74
C ILE A 632 23.61 32.61 -21.75
N ARG A 633 24.72 32.63 -22.45
CA ARG A 633 25.08 31.60 -23.41
C ARG A 633 26.61 31.43 -23.44
N ASP A 634 27.07 30.18 -23.47
CA ASP A 634 28.49 29.85 -23.53
C ASP A 634 29.32 30.55 -22.44
N GLY A 635 28.75 30.73 -21.22
CA GLY A 635 29.41 31.37 -20.08
C GLY A 635 29.42 32.91 -20.13
N GLU A 636 28.75 33.53 -21.11
CA GLU A 636 28.72 34.99 -21.25
C GLU A 636 27.28 35.52 -21.25
N ILE A 637 27.09 36.74 -20.69
CA ILE A 637 25.83 37.47 -20.78
C ILE A 637 25.71 38.04 -22.20
N THR A 638 24.79 37.47 -22.98
CA THR A 638 24.62 37.90 -24.38
C THR A 638 23.63 39.04 -24.52
N LYS A 639 22.69 39.16 -23.59
CA LYS A 639 21.63 40.17 -23.63
C LYS A 639 20.97 40.38 -22.28
N VAL A 640 20.46 41.58 -22.05
CA VAL A 640 19.53 41.88 -20.96
C VAL A 640 18.28 42.55 -21.55
N THR A 641 17.11 42.37 -20.89
CA THR A 641 15.85 43.05 -21.28
C THR A 641 15.24 43.67 -20.02
N GLY A 642 15.02 44.95 -20.05
CA GLY A 642 14.52 45.73 -18.92
C GLY A 642 13.53 46.80 -19.32
N GLU A 643 13.39 47.86 -18.52
CA GLU A 643 12.49 48.98 -18.75
C GLU A 643 12.77 49.69 -20.10
N SER A 644 14.04 49.81 -20.47
CA SER A 644 14.45 50.38 -21.75
C SER A 644 13.98 49.58 -22.98
N ASP A 645 13.66 48.31 -22.79
CA ASP A 645 13.21 47.40 -23.85
C ASP A 645 11.69 47.20 -23.86
N GLY A 646 10.96 48.00 -23.06
CA GLY A 646 9.49 48.01 -22.99
C GLY A 646 8.85 47.26 -21.81
N LEU A 647 9.63 46.74 -20.87
CA LEU A 647 9.09 46.13 -19.65
C LEU A 647 8.61 47.23 -18.69
N THR A 648 7.32 47.55 -18.72
CA THR A 648 6.71 48.57 -17.83
C THR A 648 6.77 48.16 -16.34
N VAL A 649 6.67 46.87 -16.08
CA VAL A 649 6.92 46.27 -14.76
C VAL A 649 8.04 45.27 -14.91
N PRO A 650 9.29 45.63 -14.51
CA PRO A 650 10.45 44.77 -14.76
C PRO A 650 10.53 43.55 -13.82
N LYS A 651 9.73 43.50 -12.77
CA LYS A 651 9.67 42.38 -11.85
C LYS A 651 8.94 41.18 -12.47
N ILE A 652 9.71 40.21 -12.92
CA ILE A 652 9.24 38.98 -13.53
C ILE A 652 9.15 37.85 -12.51
N LEU A 653 8.00 37.15 -12.48
CA LEU A 653 7.73 36.06 -11.59
C LEU A 653 7.94 34.69 -12.23
N CYS A 654 7.64 34.54 -13.50
CA CYS A 654 7.80 33.32 -14.28
C CYS A 654 8.05 33.63 -15.77
N VAL A 655 8.63 32.68 -16.50
CA VAL A 655 8.87 32.76 -17.93
C VAL A 655 8.42 31.47 -18.62
N LEU A 656 8.03 31.58 -19.91
CA LEU A 656 7.65 30.43 -20.73
C LEU A 656 8.03 30.71 -22.19
N GLU A 657 8.84 29.81 -22.80
CA GLU A 657 9.15 29.91 -24.23
C GLU A 657 8.05 29.22 -25.06
N GLN A 658 7.54 29.89 -26.07
CA GLN A 658 6.59 29.37 -27.04
C GLN A 658 7.28 28.55 -28.15
N GLU A 659 6.49 27.86 -28.99
CA GLU A 659 7.00 27.01 -30.06
C GLU A 659 7.81 27.81 -31.11
N ASP A 660 7.44 29.05 -31.34
CA ASP A 660 8.10 29.97 -32.31
C ASP A 660 9.29 30.72 -31.70
N GLY A 661 9.70 30.41 -30.46
CA GLY A 661 10.78 31.09 -29.72
C GLY A 661 10.36 32.42 -29.07
N THR A 662 9.07 32.78 -29.11
CA THR A 662 8.52 33.91 -28.34
C THR A 662 8.58 33.59 -26.85
N ILE A 663 9.02 34.53 -26.03
CA ILE A 663 9.08 34.39 -24.57
C ILE A 663 7.89 35.13 -23.95
N PHE A 664 7.10 34.42 -23.18
CA PHE A 664 6.10 35.00 -22.29
C PHE A 664 6.73 35.24 -20.93
N ALA A 665 6.72 36.47 -20.48
CA ALA A 665 7.23 36.85 -19.17
C ALA A 665 6.07 37.32 -18.28
N GLY A 666 5.74 36.51 -17.28
CA GLY A 666 4.70 36.82 -16.31
C GLY A 666 5.20 37.83 -15.28
N THR A 667 4.54 38.98 -15.19
CA THR A 667 4.97 40.10 -14.35
C THR A 667 4.24 40.15 -13.02
N ASP A 668 4.80 40.93 -12.09
CA ASP A 668 4.18 41.24 -10.80
C ASP A 668 3.32 42.53 -10.89
N GLY A 669 2.32 42.53 -11.82
CA GLY A 669 1.34 43.62 -11.88
C GLY A 669 1.09 44.26 -13.26
N ASN A 670 1.59 43.68 -14.36
CA ASN A 670 1.30 44.15 -15.73
C ASN A 670 1.02 42.97 -16.69
N GLY A 671 0.44 41.89 -16.16
CA GLY A 671 0.09 40.74 -16.98
C GLY A 671 1.28 39.99 -17.57
N ILE A 672 1.18 39.56 -18.82
CA ILE A 672 2.20 38.76 -19.53
C ILE A 672 2.83 39.63 -20.61
N ALA A 673 4.11 39.94 -20.48
CA ALA A 673 4.87 40.59 -21.55
C ALA A 673 5.29 39.56 -22.61
N VAL A 674 4.98 39.88 -23.88
CA VAL A 674 5.33 39.07 -25.05
C VAL A 674 6.66 39.58 -25.60
N ILE A 675 7.71 38.78 -25.51
CA ILE A 675 9.07 39.21 -25.84
C ILE A 675 9.57 38.47 -27.07
N LYS A 676 9.95 39.22 -28.09
CA LYS A 676 10.64 38.71 -29.29
C LYS A 676 11.96 39.44 -29.50
N ASN A 677 12.99 38.69 -29.82
CA ASN A 677 14.34 39.24 -29.99
C ASN A 677 14.78 40.16 -28.83
N GLY A 678 14.30 39.87 -27.58
CA GLY A 678 14.58 40.57 -26.35
C GLY A 678 13.97 41.97 -26.26
N LYS A 679 12.91 42.25 -26.99
CA LYS A 679 12.07 43.47 -26.84
C LYS A 679 10.64 43.08 -26.61
N VAL A 680 9.94 43.83 -25.80
CA VAL A 680 8.49 43.66 -25.61
C VAL A 680 7.76 44.13 -26.85
N GLU A 681 7.01 43.22 -27.48
CA GLU A 681 6.17 43.50 -28.64
C GLU A 681 4.71 43.73 -28.27
N ASP A 682 4.24 43.01 -27.23
CA ASP A 682 2.86 43.07 -26.79
C ASP A 682 2.73 42.71 -25.30
N VAL A 683 1.56 42.94 -24.68
CA VAL A 683 1.26 42.62 -23.28
C VAL A 683 -0.18 42.12 -23.17
N TYR A 684 -0.37 40.91 -22.65
CA TYR A 684 -1.70 40.43 -22.26
C TYR A 684 -2.01 40.90 -20.85
N ASN A 685 -3.18 41.51 -20.65
CA ASN A 685 -3.63 42.04 -19.38
C ASN A 685 -5.10 41.66 -19.09
N LYS A 686 -5.75 42.34 -18.15
CA LYS A 686 -7.17 42.09 -17.80
C LYS A 686 -8.14 42.37 -18.93
N GLU A 687 -7.83 43.30 -19.84
CA GLU A 687 -8.67 43.62 -21.01
C GLU A 687 -8.70 42.46 -22.00
N ASP A 688 -7.64 41.64 -22.02
CA ASP A 688 -7.51 40.43 -22.85
C ASP A 688 -8.11 39.20 -22.20
N GLY A 689 -8.60 39.29 -20.95
CA GLY A 689 -9.28 38.20 -20.23
C GLY A 689 -8.52 37.58 -19.05
N LEU A 690 -7.37 38.14 -18.66
CA LEU A 690 -6.69 37.69 -17.44
C LEU A 690 -7.50 38.03 -16.19
N SER A 691 -7.60 37.07 -15.25
CA SER A 691 -8.28 37.25 -13.96
C SER A 691 -7.49 38.19 -13.02
N SER A 692 -6.18 38.32 -13.20
CA SER A 692 -5.30 39.26 -12.51
C SER A 692 -4.06 39.55 -13.35
N GLU A 693 -3.46 40.73 -13.11
CA GLU A 693 -2.21 41.17 -13.78
C GLU A 693 -0.95 40.67 -13.04
N VAL A 694 -1.09 40.01 -11.92
CA VAL A 694 0.00 39.31 -11.23
C VAL A 694 0.03 37.87 -11.69
N ILE A 695 1.05 37.49 -12.45
CA ILE A 695 1.17 36.16 -13.05
C ILE A 695 2.19 35.34 -12.25
N LEU A 696 1.67 34.34 -11.53
CA LEU A 696 2.47 33.54 -10.63
C LEU A 696 3.20 32.40 -11.35
N ARG A 697 2.53 31.76 -12.33
CA ARG A 697 3.07 30.63 -13.10
C ARG A 697 2.37 30.47 -14.44
N MET A 698 3.10 29.95 -15.42
CA MET A 698 2.55 29.54 -16.73
C MET A 698 3.01 28.12 -17.04
N VAL A 699 2.11 27.30 -17.58
CA VAL A 699 2.39 25.89 -17.92
C VAL A 699 1.76 25.60 -19.29
N LYS A 700 2.53 25.03 -20.22
CA LYS A 700 1.99 24.53 -21.49
C LYS A 700 1.08 23.34 -21.25
N ASN A 701 -0.01 23.32 -22.03
CA ASN A 701 -0.86 22.15 -22.16
C ASN A 701 -0.44 21.30 -23.38
N GLU A 702 -0.86 20.06 -23.45
CA GLU A 702 -0.57 19.13 -24.56
C GLU A 702 -1.14 19.59 -25.90
N ASP A 703 -2.24 20.34 -25.90
CA ASP A 703 -2.86 20.92 -27.08
C ASP A 703 -2.14 22.19 -27.62
N GLY A 704 -1.06 22.60 -26.95
CA GLY A 704 -0.28 23.78 -27.26
C GLY A 704 -0.79 25.08 -26.64
N GLY A 705 -1.90 25.06 -25.90
CA GLY A 705 -2.39 26.18 -25.10
C GLY A 705 -1.58 26.35 -23.80
N VAL A 706 -1.87 27.39 -23.03
CA VAL A 706 -1.16 27.77 -21.82
C VAL A 706 -2.12 27.96 -20.66
N PHE A 707 -1.91 27.19 -19.56
CA PHE A 707 -2.52 27.49 -18.28
C PHE A 707 -1.75 28.60 -17.58
N ILE A 708 -2.47 29.62 -17.15
CA ILE A 708 -1.92 30.83 -16.52
C ILE A 708 -2.46 30.90 -15.10
N VAL A 709 -1.59 30.74 -14.11
CA VAL A 709 -1.92 30.90 -12.71
C VAL A 709 -1.67 32.34 -12.31
N THR A 710 -2.72 33.03 -11.91
CA THR A 710 -2.67 34.42 -11.45
C THR A 710 -2.92 34.51 -9.96
N SER A 711 -2.78 35.68 -9.36
CA SER A 711 -3.13 35.90 -7.94
C SER A 711 -4.64 35.78 -7.66
N ASN A 712 -5.50 35.69 -8.67
CA ASN A 712 -6.97 35.68 -8.52
C ASN A 712 -7.65 34.50 -9.23
N GLY A 713 -6.91 33.47 -9.62
CA GLY A 713 -7.46 32.28 -10.26
C GLY A 713 -6.59 31.75 -11.39
N ILE A 714 -7.12 30.77 -12.12
CA ILE A 714 -6.46 30.15 -13.26
C ILE A 714 -7.20 30.55 -14.53
N CYS A 715 -6.45 30.99 -15.53
CA CYS A 715 -6.91 31.28 -16.90
C CYS A 715 -6.30 30.25 -17.85
N TYR A 716 -6.94 30.07 -19.00
CA TYR A 716 -6.42 29.28 -20.10
C TYR A 716 -6.33 30.12 -21.36
N MET A 717 -5.16 30.16 -21.95
CA MET A 717 -4.91 30.78 -23.24
C MET A 717 -4.85 29.70 -24.31
N ASP A 718 -5.69 29.77 -25.33
CA ASP A 718 -5.65 28.84 -26.44
C ASP A 718 -4.49 29.17 -27.42
N THR A 719 -4.29 28.32 -28.44
CA THR A 719 -3.23 28.49 -29.44
C THR A 719 -3.39 29.73 -30.34
N GLU A 720 -4.59 30.36 -30.35
CA GLU A 720 -4.87 31.59 -31.04
C GLU A 720 -4.61 32.85 -30.16
N GLY A 721 -4.20 32.63 -28.91
CA GLY A 721 -3.93 33.70 -27.93
C GLY A 721 -5.16 34.20 -27.18
N LYS A 722 -6.30 33.54 -27.31
CA LYS A 722 -7.54 33.94 -26.63
C LYS A 722 -7.56 33.38 -25.21
N ILE A 723 -7.76 34.24 -24.22
CA ILE A 723 -7.80 33.93 -22.81
C ILE A 723 -9.25 33.69 -22.35
N ARG A 724 -9.42 32.64 -21.51
CA ARG A 724 -10.71 32.27 -20.94
C ARG A 724 -10.58 32.02 -19.44
#